data_db1ad976c1fcec1133744e5c004f6c07
#
_entry.id   db1ad976c1fcec1133744e5c004f6c07
#
_cell.length_a   1.000
_cell.length_b   1.000
_cell.length_c   1.000
_cell.angle_alpha   90.00
_cell.angle_beta   90.00
_cell.angle_gamma   90.00
#
_symmetry.space_group_name_H-M   'P 1'
#
loop_
_entity.id
_entity.type
_entity.pdbx_description
1 polymer ?
#
loop_
_entity_poly.entity_id
_entity_poly.type
_entity_poly.pdbx_seq_one_letter_code
_entity_poly.pdbx_strand_id
1 'polypeptide(L)'
;MKIRYWLLAMSFIFLSCGRVADDVAANYGIIPMPNELAPMQGVYVLQGKKTVAVPSGEAAMKVFHYLEDALKNTSVTLKDISETGKADICLSIDNSLPNEAYTLEVSSDRINISSNETAAGFFYGVQSLLQLMPAAIYDGDRKYEGKIRIPAVSITDAPRFPHRGAMMDVGRNFLPKEEVLKFLDLMAFYKLNKFHFHLTDDQGWRIEIKKYPKLTEIGSYRKQTQIGHSDYYFPRRYDGKEKRGYYTQEEIKEIVKYASDRFITVIPEIEMPGHASAALASYPELSCGLGKTYVVRDYFDVFDEVYCPKEHTFEFLQNVLTEVMELFPSHYIHIGGDECPKKAWKKCVHCQHLMKREGLPNEEALQSWFIHRIEQFVNSKGRDIIGWDEILEGGLAPNATVMSWRGEKGGIEAAHQRHKVIMTPGKKCYLDYYQESPEFAPLAIGGFLPLDTVYNYNPLPAELTPEEQAYIIGVQANIWGEYIQTPEYFEYMAFPRLLAMSEVQWTQPEHKDFESFARRLDKEFERLDYCGVNACRNFYEVNQIGAWNKSQQTYEVTLNTFCPDADIYYAVNDSTVNTSSSLYETPIPLDEDATIYSAVYRSGKPLGKVTRKSFAVNKATGCDYTCNPEAGWEHLNKGFGLTDGRRGYARDMRRWISFYQDTVQIVVELKKPQKVKEVAFSSLWRPVNEIWPARAMSVSVSMDGQTFIPVGTKRLTYDFSLTEGTRFPASLSFAETEATFVRLELLSGGLCPKGYFHEGVQSELAIDEIEIY
;
A
#
# COMPACT_ATOMS: atom_id res chain seq x y z
N MET A 1 40.78 61.28 29.91
CA MET A 1 39.36 60.97 30.16
C MET A 1 39.04 59.71 29.33
N LYS A 2 39.00 58.55 29.97
CA LYS A 2 38.80 57.25 29.31
C LYS A 2 37.34 56.83 29.55
N ILE A 3 36.55 56.71 28.49
CA ILE A 3 35.19 56.18 28.52
C ILE A 3 35.27 54.68 28.20
N ARG A 4 34.86 53.83 29.15
CA ARG A 4 34.73 52.38 28.99
C ARG A 4 33.33 52.09 28.46
N TYR A 5 33.24 51.44 27.29
CA TYR A 5 32.01 50.81 26.82
C TYR A 5 31.86 49.42 27.42
N TRP A 6 30.71 49.20 28.10
CA TRP A 6 30.24 47.90 28.51
C TRP A 6 29.38 47.35 27.37
N LEU A 7 29.79 46.26 26.74
CA LEU A 7 28.95 45.46 25.86
C LEU A 7 28.20 44.47 26.74
N LEU A 8 26.87 44.65 26.87
CA LEU A 8 25.96 43.64 27.37
C LEU A 8 25.72 42.63 26.23
N ALA A 9 26.20 41.40 26.39
CA ALA A 9 25.80 40.25 25.58
C ALA A 9 24.41 39.81 26.05
N MET A 10 23.38 40.13 25.26
CA MET A 10 22.04 39.55 25.38
C MET A 10 22.08 38.18 24.73
N SER A 11 22.18 37.11 25.51
CA SER A 11 21.94 35.75 25.04
C SER A 11 20.44 35.59 24.82
N PHE A 12 20.04 35.57 23.55
CA PHE A 12 18.71 35.11 23.17
C PHE A 12 18.65 33.61 23.36
N ILE A 13 18.00 33.19 24.44
CA ILE A 13 17.53 31.80 24.58
C ILE A 13 16.29 31.68 23.66
N PHE A 14 16.47 31.11 22.49
CA PHE A 14 15.36 30.59 21.71
C PHE A 14 14.82 29.36 22.43
N LEU A 15 13.86 29.56 23.33
CA LEU A 15 12.98 28.47 23.74
C LEU A 15 12.12 28.08 22.52
N SER A 16 12.33 26.87 22.04
CA SER A 16 11.49 26.26 21.00
C SER A 16 10.08 26.07 21.52
N CYS A 17 9.18 26.99 21.20
CA CYS A 17 7.77 26.91 21.54
C CYS A 17 7.02 25.80 20.73
N GLY A 18 7.64 25.19 19.72
CA GLY A 18 7.02 24.17 18.87
C GLY A 18 6.90 22.79 19.56
N ARG A 19 7.91 22.37 20.30
CA ARG A 19 7.92 21.03 20.93
C ARG A 19 6.87 20.81 22.02
N VAL A 20 6.42 21.84 22.70
CA VAL A 20 5.44 21.71 23.81
C VAL A 20 4.01 21.52 23.26
N ALA A 21 3.68 22.10 22.12
CA ALA A 21 2.36 21.91 21.50
C ALA A 21 2.20 20.50 20.90
N ASP A 22 3.27 19.94 20.30
CA ASP A 22 3.28 18.60 19.71
C ASP A 22 3.12 17.50 20.77
N ASP A 23 3.77 17.64 21.94
CA ASP A 23 3.62 16.71 23.07
C ASP A 23 2.18 16.65 23.62
N VAL A 24 1.45 17.74 23.53
CA VAL A 24 0.05 17.81 23.98
C VAL A 24 -0.85 17.01 23.08
N ALA A 25 -0.77 17.19 21.76
CA ALA A 25 -1.59 16.44 20.79
C ALA A 25 -1.30 14.93 20.88
N ALA A 26 -0.02 14.55 20.98
CA ALA A 26 0.40 13.16 21.14
C ALA A 26 -0.20 12.52 22.43
N ASN A 27 -0.41 13.29 23.49
CA ASN A 27 -0.99 12.78 24.73
C ASN A 27 -2.48 12.39 24.62
N TYR A 28 -3.23 12.99 23.69
CA TYR A 28 -4.63 12.61 23.44
C TYR A 28 -4.77 11.38 22.54
N GLY A 29 -3.78 11.05 21.70
CA GLY A 29 -3.73 9.81 20.93
C GLY A 29 -4.78 9.67 19.83
N ILE A 30 -5.33 10.78 19.28
CA ILE A 30 -6.38 10.72 18.26
C ILE A 30 -5.77 10.56 16.86
N ILE A 31 -6.26 9.57 16.10
CA ILE A 31 -5.94 9.33 14.69
C ILE A 31 -7.26 9.22 13.88
N PRO A 32 -7.45 9.94 12.79
CA PRO A 32 -6.61 11.02 12.26
C PRO A 32 -6.57 12.25 13.17
N MET A 33 -5.45 13.02 13.08
CA MET A 33 -5.25 14.24 13.86
C MET A 33 -6.36 15.26 13.55
N PRO A 34 -7.08 15.77 14.57
CA PRO A 34 -8.03 16.84 14.39
C PRO A 34 -7.38 18.15 13.93
N ASN A 35 -8.12 18.97 13.18
CA ASN A 35 -7.64 20.28 12.71
C ASN A 35 -7.29 21.23 13.85
N GLU A 36 -8.12 21.25 14.90
CA GLU A 36 -7.86 22.03 16.10
C GLU A 36 -8.08 21.16 17.34
N LEU A 37 -7.11 21.12 18.23
CA LEU A 37 -7.17 20.44 19.50
C LEU A 37 -6.55 21.32 20.59
N ALA A 38 -7.38 21.76 21.54
CA ALA A 38 -6.97 22.58 22.65
C ALA A 38 -7.15 21.83 23.99
N PRO A 39 -6.08 21.57 24.76
CA PRO A 39 -6.20 20.98 26.09
C PRO A 39 -7.02 21.83 27.03
N MET A 40 -7.85 21.18 27.85
CA MET A 40 -8.59 21.82 28.94
C MET A 40 -8.19 21.19 30.27
N GLN A 41 -8.45 21.91 31.38
CA GLN A 41 -8.18 21.37 32.72
C GLN A 41 -9.31 20.45 33.18
N GLY A 42 -8.93 19.29 33.74
CA GLY A 42 -9.87 18.35 34.33
C GLY A 42 -9.97 17.02 33.60
N VAL A 43 -10.83 16.17 34.10
CA VAL A 43 -11.10 14.83 33.60
C VAL A 43 -12.58 14.54 33.77
N TYR A 44 -13.27 14.15 32.71
CA TYR A 44 -14.62 13.62 32.81
C TYR A 44 -14.58 12.13 33.24
N VAL A 45 -15.43 11.77 34.21
CA VAL A 45 -15.53 10.38 34.68
C VAL A 45 -16.83 9.75 34.16
N LEU A 46 -16.72 8.89 33.18
CA LEU A 46 -17.84 8.16 32.61
C LEU A 46 -18.00 6.84 33.37
N GLN A 47 -19.09 6.70 34.12
CA GLN A 47 -19.42 5.50 34.90
C GLN A 47 -20.93 5.43 35.19
N GLY A 48 -21.46 4.20 35.33
CA GLY A 48 -22.84 3.95 35.71
C GLY A 48 -23.86 4.44 34.67
N LYS A 49 -25.03 4.92 35.15
CA LYS A 49 -26.09 5.43 34.25
C LYS A 49 -25.77 6.87 33.85
N LYS A 50 -25.82 7.14 32.55
CA LYS A 50 -25.62 8.46 31.96
C LYS A 50 -26.74 8.81 31.01
N THR A 51 -27.04 10.08 30.93
CA THR A 51 -28.06 10.63 30.04
C THR A 51 -27.44 11.26 28.81
N VAL A 52 -28.02 11.00 27.65
CA VAL A 52 -27.61 11.60 26.38
C VAL A 52 -28.74 12.37 25.77
N ALA A 53 -28.55 13.66 25.56
CA ALA A 53 -29.50 14.45 24.79
C ALA A 53 -29.28 14.22 23.30
N VAL A 54 -30.27 13.67 22.61
CA VAL A 54 -30.20 13.34 21.19
C VAL A 54 -31.19 14.22 20.42
N PRO A 55 -30.74 14.94 19.36
CA PRO A 55 -31.65 15.65 18.46
C PRO A 55 -32.64 14.69 17.80
N SER A 56 -33.84 15.21 17.48
CA SER A 56 -34.84 14.41 16.76
C SER A 56 -34.32 14.01 15.38
N GLY A 57 -34.51 12.76 15.01
CA GLY A 57 -34.15 12.24 13.68
C GLY A 57 -33.45 10.89 13.74
N GLU A 58 -33.65 10.07 12.70
CA GLU A 58 -33.12 8.73 12.61
C GLU A 58 -31.60 8.71 12.62
N ALA A 59 -30.94 9.64 11.89
CA ALA A 59 -29.50 9.72 11.80
C ALA A 59 -28.82 10.01 13.15
N ALA A 60 -29.39 10.92 13.98
CA ALA A 60 -28.85 11.16 15.31
C ALA A 60 -29.05 9.98 16.26
N MET A 61 -30.17 9.26 16.13
CA MET A 61 -30.42 8.04 16.90
C MET A 61 -29.46 6.92 16.51
N LYS A 62 -29.05 6.79 15.25
CA LYS A 62 -27.97 5.83 14.85
C LYS A 62 -26.67 6.12 15.58
N VAL A 63 -26.29 7.39 15.74
CA VAL A 63 -25.09 7.78 16.50
C VAL A 63 -25.22 7.40 17.98
N PHE A 64 -26.39 7.61 18.58
CA PHE A 64 -26.67 7.20 19.96
C PHE A 64 -26.51 5.69 20.14
N HIS A 65 -27.15 4.89 19.29
CA HIS A 65 -27.05 3.42 19.34
C HIS A 65 -25.62 2.92 19.06
N TYR A 66 -24.89 3.58 18.17
CA TYR A 66 -23.48 3.25 17.96
C TYR A 66 -22.63 3.48 19.22
N LEU A 67 -22.81 4.62 19.91
CA LEU A 67 -22.13 4.91 21.17
C LEU A 67 -22.56 3.92 22.29
N GLU A 68 -23.84 3.57 22.36
CA GLU A 68 -24.36 2.56 23.29
C GLU A 68 -23.71 1.18 23.05
N ASP A 69 -23.64 0.73 21.80
CA ASP A 69 -22.99 -0.53 21.42
C ASP A 69 -21.48 -0.52 21.71
N ALA A 70 -20.78 0.58 21.44
CA ALA A 70 -19.36 0.72 21.73
C ALA A 70 -19.05 0.61 23.24
N LEU A 71 -20.00 0.92 24.11
CA LEU A 71 -19.84 0.86 25.57
C LEU A 71 -20.47 -0.38 26.21
N LYS A 72 -21.01 -1.32 25.42
CA LYS A 72 -21.72 -2.53 25.94
C LYS A 72 -20.87 -3.42 26.85
N ASN A 73 -19.57 -3.49 26.59
CA ASN A 73 -18.62 -4.26 27.39
C ASN A 73 -18.05 -3.48 28.59
N THR A 74 -18.72 -2.40 29.02
CA THR A 74 -18.33 -1.60 30.17
C THR A 74 -19.42 -1.61 31.25
N SER A 75 -19.19 -0.93 32.36
CA SER A 75 -20.21 -0.70 33.40
C SER A 75 -21.13 0.50 33.10
N VAL A 76 -20.98 1.15 31.95
CA VAL A 76 -21.75 2.33 31.54
C VAL A 76 -23.05 1.88 30.88
N THR A 77 -24.16 2.56 31.22
CA THR A 77 -25.42 2.43 30.49
C THR A 77 -25.91 3.81 30.09
N LEU A 78 -26.32 3.96 28.85
CA LEU A 78 -26.82 5.20 28.30
C LEU A 78 -28.36 5.25 28.30
N LYS A 79 -28.90 6.43 28.44
CA LYS A 79 -30.34 6.72 28.30
C LYS A 79 -30.53 7.99 27.51
N ASP A 80 -31.25 7.91 26.40
CA ASP A 80 -31.65 9.06 25.62
C ASP A 80 -32.66 9.93 26.38
N ILE A 81 -32.51 11.24 26.24
CA ILE A 81 -33.42 12.24 26.78
C ILE A 81 -33.57 13.43 25.81
N SER A 82 -34.68 14.17 25.89
CA SER A 82 -34.91 15.35 25.06
C SER A 82 -34.37 16.66 25.67
N GLU A 83 -34.12 16.68 26.99
CA GLU A 83 -33.71 17.91 27.71
C GLU A 83 -32.19 18.09 27.68
N THR A 84 -31.68 18.99 26.82
CA THR A 84 -30.25 19.26 26.66
C THR A 84 -29.57 19.78 27.94
N GLY A 85 -30.29 20.61 28.74
CA GLY A 85 -29.72 21.23 29.95
C GLY A 85 -29.40 20.28 31.10
N LYS A 86 -29.92 19.06 31.08
CA LYS A 86 -29.75 18.03 32.13
C LYS A 86 -28.92 16.83 31.69
N ALA A 87 -28.51 16.79 30.43
CA ALA A 87 -27.78 15.65 29.89
C ALA A 87 -26.29 15.61 30.30
N ASP A 88 -25.80 14.45 30.60
CA ASP A 88 -24.35 14.18 30.80
C ASP A 88 -23.57 14.32 29.49
N ILE A 89 -24.14 13.87 28.38
CA ILE A 89 -23.63 13.99 27.02
C ILE A 89 -24.69 14.68 26.18
N CYS A 90 -24.31 15.68 25.41
CA CYS A 90 -25.24 16.44 24.56
C CYS A 90 -24.80 16.41 23.11
N LEU A 91 -25.66 15.90 22.22
CA LEU A 91 -25.58 16.12 20.79
C LEU A 91 -26.42 17.34 20.43
N SER A 92 -25.83 18.36 19.84
CA SER A 92 -26.55 19.64 19.52
C SER A 92 -26.34 20.04 18.06
N ILE A 93 -27.43 20.41 17.38
CA ILE A 93 -27.37 20.87 15.99
C ILE A 93 -26.82 22.28 15.94
N ASP A 94 -25.79 22.46 15.12
CA ASP A 94 -25.20 23.73 14.71
C ASP A 94 -25.06 23.76 13.18
N ASN A 95 -26.02 24.36 12.50
CA ASN A 95 -26.04 24.41 11.03
C ASN A 95 -25.03 25.42 10.44
N SER A 96 -24.22 26.08 11.26
CA SER A 96 -23.07 26.85 10.77
C SER A 96 -21.87 25.97 10.42
N LEU A 97 -21.85 24.74 10.94
CA LEU A 97 -20.79 23.76 10.63
C LEU A 97 -21.00 23.15 9.24
N PRO A 98 -19.91 22.98 8.46
CA PRO A 98 -19.95 22.23 7.20
C PRO A 98 -20.43 20.78 7.38
N ASN A 99 -20.76 20.14 6.27
CA ASN A 99 -21.04 18.71 6.28
C ASN A 99 -19.85 17.94 6.85
N GLU A 100 -20.14 16.92 7.67
CA GLU A 100 -19.16 16.04 8.32
C GLU A 100 -18.28 16.76 9.38
N ALA A 101 -18.35 18.09 9.52
CA ALA A 101 -17.65 18.81 10.58
C ALA A 101 -18.30 18.62 11.94
N TYR A 102 -17.51 18.76 13.01
CA TYR A 102 -18.00 18.69 14.38
C TYR A 102 -17.16 19.55 15.32
N THR A 103 -17.75 19.89 16.47
CA THR A 103 -17.01 20.31 17.67
C THR A 103 -17.21 19.28 18.76
N LEU A 104 -16.16 19.00 19.53
CA LEU A 104 -16.22 18.15 20.73
C LEU A 104 -15.61 18.91 21.91
N GLU A 105 -16.41 19.15 22.93
CA GLU A 105 -15.96 19.74 24.20
C GLU A 105 -16.15 18.73 25.32
N VAL A 106 -15.06 18.33 25.97
CA VAL A 106 -15.06 17.50 27.18
C VAL A 106 -14.64 18.37 28.35
N SER A 107 -15.55 18.63 29.27
CA SER A 107 -15.26 19.31 30.57
C SER A 107 -15.27 18.26 31.69
N SER A 108 -14.98 18.69 32.95
CA SER A 108 -15.11 17.80 34.13
C SER A 108 -16.55 17.32 34.38
N ASP A 109 -17.51 18.07 33.89
CA ASP A 109 -18.92 17.89 34.25
C ASP A 109 -19.78 17.38 33.11
N ARG A 110 -19.35 17.58 31.84
CA ARG A 110 -20.21 17.36 30.68
C ARG A 110 -19.39 17.13 29.40
N ILE A 111 -20.02 16.40 28.47
CA ILE A 111 -19.52 16.23 27.08
C ILE A 111 -20.52 16.86 26.12
N ASN A 112 -20.06 17.75 25.23
CA ASN A 112 -20.86 18.34 24.17
C ASN A 112 -20.27 17.99 22.82
N ILE A 113 -21.12 17.54 21.89
CA ILE A 113 -20.75 17.32 20.49
C ILE A 113 -21.73 18.11 19.65
N SER A 114 -21.23 19.04 18.80
CA SER A 114 -22.09 19.79 17.89
C SER A 114 -21.76 19.43 16.43
N SER A 115 -22.78 19.36 15.59
CA SER A 115 -22.66 19.13 14.14
C SER A 115 -23.92 19.67 13.46
N ASN A 116 -23.90 19.72 12.12
CA ASN A 116 -25.10 20.06 11.37
C ASN A 116 -26.13 18.92 11.39
N GLU A 117 -27.28 19.15 10.79
CA GLU A 117 -28.42 18.22 10.80
C GLU A 117 -28.20 16.90 10.05
N THR A 118 -27.10 16.75 9.24
CA THR A 118 -26.82 15.51 8.54
C THR A 118 -26.35 14.39 9.47
N ALA A 119 -25.98 14.74 10.71
CA ALA A 119 -25.52 13.87 11.80
C ALA A 119 -24.18 13.12 11.55
N ALA A 120 -23.60 13.17 10.37
CA ALA A 120 -22.30 12.52 10.11
C ALA A 120 -21.18 13.10 10.98
N GLY A 121 -21.19 14.43 11.24
CA GLY A 121 -20.23 15.05 12.14
C GLY A 121 -20.40 14.59 13.58
N PHE A 122 -21.62 14.32 14.08
CA PHE A 122 -21.82 13.71 15.40
C PHE A 122 -21.11 12.36 15.48
N PHE A 123 -21.23 11.55 14.42
CA PHE A 123 -20.57 10.24 14.36
C PHE A 123 -19.04 10.38 14.47
N TYR A 124 -18.44 11.31 13.72
CA TYR A 124 -16.98 11.54 13.80
C TYR A 124 -16.54 12.16 15.12
N GLY A 125 -17.37 13.02 15.74
CA GLY A 125 -17.15 13.50 17.09
C GLY A 125 -17.17 12.37 18.12
N VAL A 126 -18.10 11.41 17.97
CA VAL A 126 -18.14 10.18 18.79
C VAL A 126 -16.89 9.32 18.56
N GLN A 127 -16.37 9.18 17.32
CA GLN A 127 -15.12 8.45 17.10
C GLN A 127 -13.96 9.11 17.85
N SER A 128 -13.84 10.44 17.82
CA SER A 128 -12.82 11.14 18.59
C SER A 128 -13.01 10.97 20.10
N LEU A 129 -14.25 11.01 20.59
CA LEU A 129 -14.56 10.75 22.01
C LEU A 129 -14.13 9.33 22.43
N LEU A 130 -14.42 8.32 21.61
CA LEU A 130 -14.05 6.93 21.86
C LEU A 130 -12.55 6.74 21.87
N GLN A 131 -11.79 7.45 21.02
CA GLN A 131 -10.32 7.40 21.01
C GLN A 131 -9.69 8.03 22.26
N LEU A 132 -10.38 8.93 22.96
CA LEU A 132 -9.96 9.49 24.25
C LEU A 132 -10.17 8.51 25.42
N MET A 133 -10.90 7.42 25.21
CA MET A 133 -11.16 6.40 26.24
C MET A 133 -10.02 5.36 26.28
N PRO A 134 -9.87 4.64 27.42
CA PRO A 134 -8.89 3.56 27.53
C PRO A 134 -9.09 2.48 26.43
N ALA A 135 -8.01 2.04 25.82
CA ALA A 135 -8.05 0.99 24.78
C ALA A 135 -8.71 -0.31 25.25
N ALA A 136 -8.57 -0.64 26.54
CA ALA A 136 -9.16 -1.85 27.14
C ALA A 136 -10.70 -1.93 27.13
N ILE A 137 -11.42 -0.86 26.75
CA ILE A 137 -12.89 -0.97 26.56
C ILE A 137 -13.27 -1.81 25.34
N TYR A 138 -12.32 -2.04 24.43
CA TYR A 138 -12.47 -2.84 23.21
C TYR A 138 -12.10 -4.31 23.38
N ASP A 139 -11.72 -4.75 24.63
CA ASP A 139 -11.48 -6.15 24.92
C ASP A 139 -12.80 -6.95 24.75
N GLY A 140 -12.88 -7.74 23.68
CA GLY A 140 -14.05 -8.55 23.37
C GLY A 140 -14.28 -9.70 24.36
N ASP A 141 -13.22 -10.13 25.04
CA ASP A 141 -13.22 -11.28 25.94
C ASP A 141 -13.53 -10.90 27.40
N ARG A 142 -13.34 -9.64 27.78
CA ARG A 142 -13.46 -9.18 29.15
C ARG A 142 -14.25 -7.88 29.28
N LYS A 143 -15.12 -7.87 30.28
CA LYS A 143 -15.82 -6.65 30.62
C LYS A 143 -14.88 -5.65 31.31
N TYR A 144 -14.87 -4.40 30.84
CA TYR A 144 -14.13 -3.32 31.47
C TYR A 144 -14.83 -2.84 32.74
N GLU A 145 -14.31 -3.19 33.91
CA GLU A 145 -14.87 -2.83 35.21
C GLU A 145 -14.32 -1.48 35.76
N GLY A 146 -13.37 -0.86 35.07
CA GLY A 146 -12.73 0.39 35.48
C GLY A 146 -13.65 1.61 35.26
N LYS A 147 -13.28 2.74 35.91
CA LYS A 147 -13.87 4.04 35.58
C LYS A 147 -13.24 4.55 34.30
N ILE A 148 -14.04 4.89 33.30
CA ILE A 148 -13.56 5.50 32.06
C ILE A 148 -13.23 6.97 32.35
N ARG A 149 -11.96 7.34 32.28
CA ARG A 149 -11.46 8.70 32.54
C ARG A 149 -11.10 9.34 31.20
N ILE A 150 -11.83 10.39 30.83
CA ILE A 150 -11.67 11.10 29.56
C ILE A 150 -11.02 12.45 29.87
N PRO A 151 -9.84 12.76 29.31
CA PRO A 151 -9.20 14.06 29.54
C PRO A 151 -10.05 15.19 28.97
N ALA A 152 -10.08 16.32 29.68
CA ALA A 152 -10.81 17.49 29.21
C ALA A 152 -10.11 18.11 28.00
N VAL A 153 -10.87 18.44 26.97
CA VAL A 153 -10.37 18.90 25.66
C VAL A 153 -11.44 19.65 24.89
N SER A 154 -11.02 20.59 24.06
CA SER A 154 -11.86 21.22 23.03
C SER A 154 -11.29 20.87 21.65
N ILE A 155 -12.12 20.35 20.77
CA ILE A 155 -11.79 19.96 19.39
C ILE A 155 -12.75 20.65 18.43
N THR A 156 -12.19 21.23 17.34
CA THR A 156 -12.94 21.67 16.15
C THR A 156 -12.36 20.95 14.95
N ASP A 157 -13.18 20.24 14.20
CA ASP A 157 -12.65 19.31 13.21
C ASP A 157 -13.57 19.15 11.98
N ALA A 158 -12.98 18.92 10.84
CA ALA A 158 -13.65 18.67 9.57
C ALA A 158 -12.73 17.91 8.61
N PRO A 159 -13.26 17.03 7.74
CA PRO A 159 -12.44 16.30 6.80
C PRO A 159 -11.84 17.19 5.72
N ARG A 160 -10.63 16.83 5.26
CA ARG A 160 -9.97 17.43 4.10
C ARG A 160 -10.68 17.09 2.79
N PHE A 161 -11.12 15.85 2.64
CA PHE A 161 -11.75 15.33 1.43
C PHE A 161 -13.13 14.71 1.69
N PRO A 162 -14.09 14.88 0.77
CA PRO A 162 -15.39 14.21 0.85
C PRO A 162 -15.33 12.70 0.53
N HIS A 163 -14.34 12.24 -0.27
CA HIS A 163 -14.09 10.81 -0.52
C HIS A 163 -12.87 10.36 0.26
N ARG A 164 -13.09 9.53 1.27
CA ARG A 164 -12.05 8.94 2.12
C ARG A 164 -12.21 7.43 2.07
N GLY A 165 -11.50 6.84 1.07
CA GLY A 165 -11.75 5.47 0.65
C GLY A 165 -10.74 4.44 1.16
N ALA A 166 -11.24 3.20 1.29
CA ALA A 166 -10.41 1.99 1.33
C ALA A 166 -11.09 0.88 0.52
N MET A 167 -10.30 0.10 -0.21
CA MET A 167 -10.75 -1.01 -1.04
C MET A 167 -10.37 -2.35 -0.40
N MET A 168 -11.27 -3.33 -0.52
CA MET A 168 -11.02 -4.74 -0.21
C MET A 168 -11.29 -5.57 -1.46
N ASP A 169 -10.28 -6.30 -1.93
CA ASP A 169 -10.42 -7.26 -3.03
C ASP A 169 -10.78 -8.65 -2.49
N VAL A 170 -11.99 -9.07 -2.78
CA VAL A 170 -12.50 -10.43 -2.49
C VAL A 170 -12.60 -11.30 -3.75
N GLY A 171 -12.36 -10.71 -4.92
CA GLY A 171 -12.32 -11.40 -6.21
C GLY A 171 -11.19 -12.41 -6.26
N ARG A 172 -9.96 -12.00 -5.94
CA ARG A 172 -8.75 -12.84 -5.97
C ARG A 172 -8.77 -13.88 -4.85
N ASN A 173 -9.03 -13.47 -3.63
CA ASN A 173 -9.22 -14.38 -2.49
C ASN A 173 -10.44 -13.94 -1.68
N PHE A 174 -11.40 -14.87 -1.52
CA PHE A 174 -12.63 -14.61 -0.77
C PHE A 174 -12.34 -14.43 0.72
N LEU A 175 -12.88 -13.36 1.29
CA LEU A 175 -12.90 -13.11 2.73
C LEU A 175 -14.35 -13.23 3.24
N PRO A 176 -14.60 -13.82 4.41
CA PRO A 176 -15.95 -14.01 4.94
C PRO A 176 -16.58 -12.66 5.35
N LYS A 177 -17.92 -12.64 5.45
CA LYS A 177 -18.69 -11.45 5.82
C LYS A 177 -18.22 -10.82 7.13
N GLU A 178 -17.90 -11.64 8.11
CA GLU A 178 -17.43 -11.21 9.43
C GLU A 178 -16.18 -10.31 9.32
N GLU A 179 -15.27 -10.63 8.39
CA GLU A 179 -14.08 -9.83 8.15
C GLU A 179 -14.41 -8.50 7.48
N VAL A 180 -15.38 -8.51 6.55
CA VAL A 180 -15.89 -7.27 5.95
C VAL A 180 -16.50 -6.35 7.01
N LEU A 181 -17.29 -6.90 7.94
CA LEU A 181 -17.89 -6.13 9.04
C LEU A 181 -16.82 -5.56 9.98
N LYS A 182 -15.80 -6.37 10.34
CA LYS A 182 -14.66 -5.92 11.15
C LYS A 182 -13.89 -4.79 10.45
N PHE A 183 -13.66 -4.91 9.15
CA PHE A 183 -13.00 -3.86 8.39
C PHE A 183 -13.82 -2.57 8.34
N LEU A 184 -15.14 -2.66 8.22
CA LEU A 184 -16.05 -1.50 8.28
C LEU A 184 -16.00 -0.82 9.67
N ASP A 185 -15.87 -1.58 10.76
CA ASP A 185 -15.69 -1.01 12.10
C ASP A 185 -14.39 -0.19 12.20
N LEU A 186 -13.29 -0.74 11.68
CA LEU A 186 -11.99 -0.06 11.65
C LEU A 186 -12.01 1.17 10.74
N MET A 187 -12.63 1.06 9.56
CA MET A 187 -12.83 2.22 8.66
C MET A 187 -13.61 3.35 9.37
N ALA A 188 -14.70 3.02 10.02
CA ALA A 188 -15.53 3.96 10.78
C ALA A 188 -14.73 4.63 11.90
N PHE A 189 -13.98 3.84 12.66
CA PHE A 189 -13.19 4.30 13.79
C PHE A 189 -12.13 5.34 13.38
N TYR A 190 -11.50 5.13 12.20
CA TYR A 190 -10.52 6.05 11.62
C TYR A 190 -11.12 7.03 10.60
N LYS A 191 -12.45 7.28 10.66
CA LYS A 191 -13.17 8.31 9.91
C LYS A 191 -13.15 8.16 8.38
N LEU A 192 -12.96 6.95 7.87
CA LEU A 192 -13.12 6.61 6.45
C LEU A 192 -14.62 6.46 6.14
N ASN A 193 -15.05 6.88 4.93
CA ASN A 193 -16.48 6.93 4.59
C ASN A 193 -16.86 6.27 3.26
N LYS A 194 -15.89 5.72 2.52
CA LYS A 194 -16.13 5.02 1.25
C LYS A 194 -15.45 3.66 1.28
N PHE A 195 -16.26 2.62 1.30
CA PHE A 195 -15.81 1.24 1.17
C PHE A 195 -15.93 0.80 -0.28
N HIS A 196 -14.82 0.68 -0.99
CA HIS A 196 -14.76 0.15 -2.34
C HIS A 196 -14.69 -1.38 -2.26
N PHE A 197 -15.73 -2.05 -2.73
CA PHE A 197 -15.89 -3.50 -2.63
C PHE A 197 -15.66 -4.15 -3.99
N HIS A 198 -14.44 -4.66 -4.19
CA HIS A 198 -14.03 -5.32 -5.43
C HIS A 198 -14.54 -6.76 -5.45
N LEU A 199 -15.70 -6.96 -6.09
CA LEU A 199 -16.54 -8.16 -6.01
C LEU A 199 -16.29 -9.19 -7.10
N THR A 200 -15.65 -8.82 -8.21
CA THR A 200 -15.50 -9.70 -9.37
C THR A 200 -14.14 -9.55 -10.02
N ASP A 201 -13.51 -10.68 -10.36
CA ASP A 201 -12.24 -10.73 -11.06
C ASP A 201 -12.05 -12.09 -11.76
N ASP A 202 -10.93 -12.30 -12.45
CA ASP A 202 -10.59 -13.53 -13.17
C ASP A 202 -10.60 -14.79 -12.30
N GLN A 203 -10.27 -14.65 -11.00
CA GLN A 203 -10.16 -15.75 -10.05
C GLN A 203 -11.44 -15.97 -9.23
N GLY A 204 -12.45 -15.12 -9.41
CA GLY A 204 -13.72 -15.35 -8.75
C GLY A 204 -14.77 -14.25 -8.91
N TRP A 205 -16.01 -14.69 -9.02
CA TRP A 205 -17.22 -13.87 -8.94
C TRP A 205 -17.85 -14.01 -7.55
N ARG A 206 -18.02 -12.91 -6.79
CA ARG A 206 -18.31 -12.98 -5.34
C ARG A 206 -19.68 -12.44 -4.95
N ILE A 207 -20.55 -12.09 -5.87
CA ILE A 207 -21.90 -11.58 -5.58
C ILE A 207 -22.97 -12.42 -6.26
N GLU A 208 -24.00 -12.80 -5.51
CA GLU A 208 -25.16 -13.51 -6.07
C GLU A 208 -25.94 -12.60 -7.03
N ILE A 209 -26.15 -13.07 -8.25
CA ILE A 209 -27.04 -12.48 -9.25
C ILE A 209 -28.12 -13.51 -9.58
N LYS A 210 -29.34 -13.28 -9.11
CA LYS A 210 -30.42 -14.26 -9.21
C LYS A 210 -30.79 -14.63 -10.64
N LYS A 211 -30.69 -13.65 -11.55
CA LYS A 211 -30.93 -13.88 -12.99
C LYS A 211 -29.86 -14.76 -13.63
N TYR A 212 -28.64 -14.78 -13.06
CA TYR A 212 -27.49 -15.49 -13.63
C TYR A 212 -26.80 -16.41 -12.60
N PRO A 213 -27.46 -17.51 -12.15
CA PRO A 213 -26.98 -18.34 -11.03
C PRO A 213 -25.63 -18.99 -11.28
N LYS A 214 -25.25 -19.29 -12.54
CA LYS A 214 -23.94 -19.86 -12.86
C LYS A 214 -22.77 -18.97 -12.45
N LEU A 215 -22.97 -17.65 -12.28
CA LEU A 215 -21.92 -16.74 -11.77
C LEU A 215 -21.42 -17.15 -10.39
N THR A 216 -22.31 -17.67 -9.54
CA THR A 216 -21.94 -18.20 -8.21
C THR A 216 -21.77 -19.71 -8.19
N GLU A 217 -22.45 -20.47 -9.06
CA GLU A 217 -22.25 -21.90 -9.16
C GLU A 217 -20.90 -22.29 -9.74
N ILE A 218 -20.45 -21.59 -10.80
CA ILE A 218 -19.18 -21.82 -11.52
C ILE A 218 -18.16 -20.74 -11.19
N GLY A 219 -18.53 -19.45 -11.34
CA GLY A 219 -17.62 -18.32 -11.27
C GLY A 219 -17.04 -18.09 -9.86
N SER A 220 -17.70 -18.57 -8.79
CA SER A 220 -17.20 -18.46 -7.42
C SER A 220 -16.20 -19.55 -7.02
N TYR A 221 -15.97 -20.55 -7.88
CA TYR A 221 -15.19 -21.75 -7.59
C TYR A 221 -13.91 -21.82 -8.43
N ARG A 222 -12.79 -22.17 -7.79
CA ARG A 222 -11.58 -22.61 -8.47
C ARG A 222 -10.98 -23.84 -7.77
N LYS A 223 -10.43 -24.77 -8.58
CA LYS A 223 -9.94 -26.09 -8.12
C LYS A 223 -8.66 -26.02 -7.25
N GLN A 224 -7.89 -24.94 -7.38
CA GLN A 224 -6.59 -24.78 -6.73
C GLN A 224 -6.16 -23.33 -6.84
N THR A 225 -5.07 -22.94 -6.16
CA THR A 225 -4.43 -21.63 -6.32
C THR A 225 -2.93 -21.81 -6.51
N GLN A 226 -2.33 -20.95 -7.31
CA GLN A 226 -0.88 -20.88 -7.48
C GLN A 226 -0.19 -20.69 -6.13
N ILE A 227 0.93 -21.42 -5.90
CA ILE A 227 1.83 -21.25 -4.76
C ILE A 227 2.93 -20.27 -5.16
N GLY A 228 3.20 -19.30 -4.28
CA GLY A 228 4.23 -18.30 -4.51
C GLY A 228 3.85 -17.24 -5.54
N HIS A 229 4.78 -16.37 -5.88
CA HIS A 229 4.56 -15.29 -6.83
C HIS A 229 4.53 -15.79 -8.27
N SER A 230 3.64 -15.25 -9.12
CA SER A 230 3.51 -15.63 -10.53
C SER A 230 4.82 -15.48 -11.31
N ASP A 231 5.63 -14.47 -10.98
CA ASP A 231 6.88 -14.17 -11.65
C ASP A 231 8.08 -15.01 -11.16
N TYR A 232 7.97 -15.70 -10.02
CA TYR A 232 9.13 -16.36 -9.40
C TYR A 232 9.19 -17.85 -9.69
N TYR A 233 8.05 -18.49 -10.05
CA TYR A 233 7.98 -19.94 -10.21
C TYR A 233 7.79 -20.37 -11.67
N PHE A 234 8.69 -21.22 -12.12
CA PHE A 234 8.52 -21.90 -13.41
C PHE A 234 9.06 -23.35 -13.31
N PRO A 235 8.24 -24.37 -13.66
CA PRO A 235 6.81 -24.30 -13.95
C PRO A 235 6.00 -23.84 -12.73
N ARG A 236 4.80 -23.25 -12.98
CA ARG A 236 3.90 -22.86 -11.90
C ARG A 236 3.55 -24.03 -11.00
N ARG A 237 3.48 -23.77 -9.71
CA ARG A 237 3.06 -24.75 -8.68
C ARG A 237 1.70 -24.38 -8.15
N TYR A 238 0.94 -25.38 -7.73
CA TYR A 238 -0.42 -25.20 -7.22
C TYR A 238 -0.59 -25.92 -5.89
N ASP A 239 -1.47 -25.37 -5.04
CA ASP A 239 -1.76 -25.90 -3.71
C ASP A 239 -2.70 -27.13 -3.73
N GLY A 240 -3.36 -27.39 -4.85
CA GLY A 240 -4.34 -28.46 -4.99
C GLY A 240 -5.57 -28.31 -4.09
N LYS A 241 -5.81 -27.12 -3.54
CA LYS A 241 -6.92 -26.84 -2.63
C LYS A 241 -8.02 -26.07 -3.34
N GLU A 242 -9.22 -26.66 -3.32
CA GLU A 242 -10.41 -25.98 -3.81
C GLU A 242 -10.71 -24.73 -3.00
N LYS A 243 -11.09 -23.63 -3.70
CA LYS A 243 -11.59 -22.42 -3.09
C LYS A 243 -12.95 -22.07 -3.67
N ARG A 244 -13.87 -21.72 -2.79
CA ARG A 244 -15.21 -21.25 -3.14
C ARG A 244 -15.63 -20.17 -2.14
N GLY A 245 -16.36 -19.18 -2.60
CA GLY A 245 -16.97 -18.17 -1.74
C GLY A 245 -17.67 -17.11 -2.56
N TYR A 246 -18.80 -16.67 -2.07
CA TYR A 246 -19.57 -15.53 -2.58
C TYR A 246 -20.48 -15.03 -1.47
N TYR A 247 -21.00 -13.83 -1.61
CA TYR A 247 -22.01 -13.26 -0.74
C TYR A 247 -23.38 -13.40 -1.38
N THR A 248 -24.34 -13.89 -0.61
CA THR A 248 -25.75 -13.88 -0.98
C THR A 248 -26.27 -12.44 -1.01
N GLN A 249 -27.38 -12.19 -1.73
CA GLN A 249 -27.98 -10.85 -1.72
C GLN A 249 -28.41 -10.41 -0.32
N GLU A 250 -28.80 -11.31 0.54
CA GLU A 250 -29.13 -11.00 1.94
C GLU A 250 -27.89 -10.58 2.74
N GLU A 251 -26.76 -11.27 2.58
CA GLU A 251 -25.49 -10.87 3.20
C GLU A 251 -25.00 -9.50 2.69
N ILE A 252 -25.17 -9.22 1.38
CA ILE A 252 -24.87 -7.89 0.83
C ILE A 252 -25.74 -6.82 1.49
N LYS A 253 -27.05 -7.06 1.65
CA LYS A 253 -27.95 -6.12 2.34
C LYS A 253 -27.53 -5.87 3.80
N GLU A 254 -27.09 -6.93 4.50
CA GLU A 254 -26.56 -6.81 5.85
C GLU A 254 -25.30 -5.94 5.87
N ILE A 255 -24.32 -6.19 4.98
CA ILE A 255 -23.08 -5.41 4.85
C ILE A 255 -23.40 -3.95 4.56
N VAL A 256 -24.27 -3.68 3.59
CA VAL A 256 -24.66 -2.31 3.19
C VAL A 256 -25.34 -1.57 4.33
N LYS A 257 -26.25 -2.25 5.05
CA LYS A 257 -26.91 -1.66 6.22
C LYS A 257 -25.90 -1.37 7.33
N TYR A 258 -25.03 -2.32 7.64
CA TYR A 258 -23.98 -2.19 8.66
C TYR A 258 -23.06 -1.00 8.38
N ALA A 259 -22.64 -0.85 7.11
CA ALA A 259 -21.86 0.29 6.65
C ALA A 259 -22.63 1.62 6.79
N SER A 260 -23.91 1.63 6.37
CA SER A 260 -24.78 2.81 6.46
C SER A 260 -24.99 3.27 7.91
N ASP A 261 -25.09 2.35 8.87
CA ASP A 261 -25.21 2.66 10.29
C ASP A 261 -23.91 3.29 10.85
N ARG A 262 -22.80 3.22 10.08
CA ARG A 262 -21.47 3.81 10.35
C ARG A 262 -21.13 4.99 9.43
N PHE A 263 -22.10 5.52 8.71
CA PHE A 263 -21.92 6.61 7.73
C PHE A 263 -20.92 6.27 6.62
N ILE A 264 -20.75 4.98 6.29
CA ILE A 264 -19.92 4.48 5.19
C ILE A 264 -20.83 4.13 4.01
N THR A 265 -20.47 4.64 2.83
CA THR A 265 -21.07 4.24 1.55
C THR A 265 -20.28 3.08 0.96
N VAL A 266 -20.95 1.99 0.63
CA VAL A 266 -20.34 0.85 -0.09
C VAL A 266 -20.44 1.10 -1.59
N ILE A 267 -19.30 1.17 -2.28
CA ILE A 267 -19.20 1.32 -3.74
C ILE A 267 -18.84 -0.05 -4.32
N PRO A 268 -19.79 -0.74 -4.99
CA PRO A 268 -19.49 -2.04 -5.59
C PRO A 268 -18.70 -1.89 -6.88
N GLU A 269 -17.75 -2.79 -7.12
CA GLU A 269 -17.06 -2.92 -8.40
C GLU A 269 -17.45 -4.22 -9.10
N ILE A 270 -17.82 -4.08 -10.39
CA ILE A 270 -18.10 -5.17 -11.33
C ILE A 270 -17.20 -4.95 -12.54
N GLU A 271 -16.23 -5.79 -12.71
CA GLU A 271 -15.20 -5.67 -13.73
C GLU A 271 -15.73 -5.85 -15.16
N MET A 272 -15.34 -4.93 -16.02
CA MET A 272 -15.59 -4.94 -17.45
C MET A 272 -14.74 -3.90 -18.21
N PRO A 273 -14.26 -4.12 -19.45
CA PRO A 273 -14.42 -5.36 -20.24
C PRO A 273 -13.36 -6.41 -19.94
N GLY A 274 -12.27 -6.09 -19.25
CA GLY A 274 -11.22 -6.97 -18.76
C GLY A 274 -11.64 -7.75 -17.51
N HIS A 275 -10.71 -8.48 -16.89
CA HIS A 275 -10.89 -9.26 -15.67
C HIS A 275 -12.17 -10.09 -15.62
N ALA A 276 -12.50 -10.69 -16.77
CA ALA A 276 -13.81 -11.31 -17.03
C ALA A 276 -13.80 -12.85 -16.98
N SER A 277 -12.66 -13.50 -16.69
CA SER A 277 -12.52 -14.96 -16.86
C SER A 277 -13.53 -15.76 -16.05
N ALA A 278 -13.88 -15.33 -14.81
CA ALA A 278 -14.88 -16.03 -13.99
C ALA A 278 -16.29 -15.94 -14.60
N ALA A 279 -16.66 -14.77 -15.14
CA ALA A 279 -17.92 -14.59 -15.82
C ALA A 279 -17.97 -15.36 -17.15
N LEU A 280 -16.89 -15.36 -17.93
CA LEU A 280 -16.78 -16.10 -19.20
C LEU A 280 -16.74 -17.61 -18.99
N ALA A 281 -16.18 -18.09 -17.86
CA ALA A 281 -16.28 -19.49 -17.48
C ALA A 281 -17.73 -19.91 -17.19
N SER A 282 -18.53 -19.00 -16.64
CA SER A 282 -19.94 -19.20 -16.32
C SER A 282 -20.85 -19.09 -17.54
N TYR A 283 -20.56 -18.14 -18.44
CA TYR A 283 -21.33 -17.80 -19.66
C TYR A 283 -20.40 -17.55 -20.85
N PRO A 284 -19.87 -18.62 -21.50
CA PRO A 284 -18.87 -18.52 -22.57
C PRO A 284 -19.31 -17.72 -23.80
N GLU A 285 -20.62 -17.62 -24.04
CA GLU A 285 -21.22 -16.86 -25.13
C GLU A 285 -20.97 -15.36 -25.08
N LEU A 286 -20.63 -14.83 -23.90
CA LEU A 286 -20.26 -13.40 -23.68
C LEU A 286 -18.88 -13.06 -24.26
N SER A 287 -18.09 -14.06 -24.60
CA SER A 287 -16.74 -13.92 -25.15
C SER A 287 -16.73 -13.71 -26.66
N CYS A 288 -15.56 -13.45 -27.23
CA CYS A 288 -15.33 -13.41 -28.69
C CYS A 288 -15.44 -14.78 -29.40
N GLY A 289 -15.58 -15.87 -28.66
CA GLY A 289 -15.81 -17.20 -29.22
C GLY A 289 -14.67 -17.78 -30.06
N LEU A 290 -13.40 -17.43 -29.72
CA LEU A 290 -12.22 -17.83 -30.50
C LEU A 290 -11.79 -19.30 -30.31
N GLY A 291 -12.76 -20.21 -30.06
CA GLY A 291 -12.52 -21.65 -29.91
C GLY A 291 -11.82 -22.06 -28.63
N LYS A 292 -11.80 -21.18 -27.63
CA LYS A 292 -11.20 -21.42 -26.32
C LYS A 292 -12.20 -22.00 -25.32
N THR A 293 -11.71 -22.83 -24.38
CA THR A 293 -12.43 -23.18 -23.16
C THR A 293 -12.12 -22.13 -22.10
N TYR A 294 -13.15 -21.53 -21.54
CA TYR A 294 -13.02 -20.54 -20.49
C TYR A 294 -13.08 -21.22 -19.13
N VAL A 295 -12.19 -20.82 -18.23
CA VAL A 295 -12.07 -21.36 -16.87
C VAL A 295 -11.86 -20.23 -15.88
N VAL A 296 -12.33 -20.41 -14.66
CA VAL A 296 -11.95 -19.53 -13.53
C VAL A 296 -10.46 -19.70 -13.28
N ARG A 297 -9.73 -18.59 -13.21
CA ARG A 297 -8.28 -18.61 -13.12
C ARG A 297 -7.79 -19.08 -11.77
N ASP A 298 -6.73 -19.88 -11.78
CA ASP A 298 -6.07 -20.42 -10.60
C ASP A 298 -4.66 -19.85 -10.36
N TYR A 299 -4.31 -18.80 -11.12
CA TYR A 299 -3.10 -18.00 -10.98
C TYR A 299 -3.41 -16.52 -11.29
N PHE A 300 -2.45 -15.64 -11.00
CA PHE A 300 -2.62 -14.19 -11.13
C PHE A 300 -1.81 -13.68 -12.32
N ASP A 301 -2.47 -12.96 -13.20
CA ASP A 301 -1.94 -12.40 -14.45
C ASP A 301 -3.01 -11.53 -15.11
N VAL A 302 -2.66 -10.80 -16.19
CA VAL A 302 -3.60 -10.13 -17.08
C VAL A 302 -3.98 -11.09 -18.22
N PHE A 303 -5.26 -11.40 -18.37
CA PHE A 303 -5.73 -12.42 -19.31
C PHE A 303 -6.33 -11.84 -20.58
N ASP A 304 -6.03 -12.46 -21.74
CA ASP A 304 -6.54 -12.04 -23.05
C ASP A 304 -8.07 -12.23 -23.21
N GLU A 305 -8.73 -12.88 -22.26
CA GLU A 305 -10.15 -13.17 -22.28
C GLU A 305 -10.96 -11.99 -21.73
N VAL A 306 -11.61 -11.26 -22.62
CA VAL A 306 -12.42 -10.07 -22.32
C VAL A 306 -13.84 -10.23 -22.85
N TYR A 307 -14.79 -9.46 -22.32
CA TYR A 307 -16.14 -9.41 -22.87
C TYR A 307 -16.13 -8.97 -24.33
N CYS A 308 -16.91 -9.64 -25.17
CA CYS A 308 -17.15 -9.24 -26.54
C CYS A 308 -18.30 -8.23 -26.59
N PRO A 309 -18.18 -7.09 -27.29
CA PRO A 309 -19.20 -6.03 -27.33
C PRO A 309 -20.41 -6.40 -28.21
N LYS A 310 -21.07 -7.51 -27.89
CA LYS A 310 -22.30 -7.99 -28.52
C LYS A 310 -23.54 -7.46 -27.79
N GLU A 311 -24.67 -7.34 -28.42
CA GLU A 311 -25.89 -6.86 -27.78
C GLU A 311 -26.30 -7.69 -26.57
N HIS A 312 -26.23 -9.02 -26.66
CA HIS A 312 -26.56 -9.89 -25.51
C HIS A 312 -25.54 -9.76 -24.36
N THR A 313 -24.29 -9.35 -24.63
CA THR A 313 -23.31 -9.02 -23.58
C THR A 313 -23.74 -7.76 -22.83
N PHE A 314 -24.16 -6.74 -23.52
CA PHE A 314 -24.73 -5.55 -22.89
C PHE A 314 -26.00 -5.85 -22.11
N GLU A 315 -26.90 -6.67 -22.67
CA GLU A 315 -28.10 -7.12 -21.94
C GLU A 315 -27.73 -7.86 -20.66
N PHE A 316 -26.74 -8.76 -20.70
CA PHE A 316 -26.22 -9.46 -19.53
C PHE A 316 -25.69 -8.46 -18.49
N LEU A 317 -24.78 -7.57 -18.88
CA LEU A 317 -24.17 -6.59 -17.96
C LEU A 317 -25.21 -5.62 -17.39
N GLN A 318 -26.17 -5.15 -18.19
CA GLN A 318 -27.26 -4.29 -17.72
C GLN A 318 -28.16 -4.99 -16.70
N ASN A 319 -28.42 -6.29 -16.88
CA ASN A 319 -29.17 -7.07 -15.90
C ASN A 319 -28.39 -7.27 -14.60
N VAL A 320 -27.08 -7.57 -14.68
CA VAL A 320 -26.19 -7.65 -13.52
C VAL A 320 -26.17 -6.32 -12.77
N LEU A 321 -25.91 -5.22 -13.47
CA LEU A 321 -25.86 -3.88 -12.87
C LEU A 321 -27.21 -3.46 -12.29
N THR A 322 -28.34 -3.93 -12.84
CA THR A 322 -29.67 -3.65 -12.27
C THR A 322 -29.80 -4.28 -10.89
N GLU A 323 -29.48 -5.57 -10.72
CA GLU A 323 -29.51 -6.23 -9.41
C GLU A 323 -28.50 -5.61 -8.43
N VAL A 324 -27.30 -5.25 -8.92
CA VAL A 324 -26.29 -4.55 -8.09
C VAL A 324 -26.81 -3.20 -7.61
N MET A 325 -27.42 -2.39 -8.47
CA MET A 325 -27.97 -1.07 -8.09
C MET A 325 -29.16 -1.16 -7.14
N GLU A 326 -29.90 -2.29 -7.15
CA GLU A 326 -30.96 -2.55 -6.14
C GLU A 326 -30.41 -2.86 -4.77
N LEU A 327 -29.22 -3.50 -4.70
CA LEU A 327 -28.56 -3.88 -3.45
C LEU A 327 -27.74 -2.75 -2.83
N PHE A 328 -27.12 -1.92 -3.68
CA PHE A 328 -26.22 -0.84 -3.23
C PHE A 328 -26.83 0.53 -3.48
N PRO A 329 -27.13 1.31 -2.43
CA PRO A 329 -27.68 2.66 -2.55
C PRO A 329 -26.67 3.71 -3.00
N SER A 330 -25.41 3.35 -3.21
CA SER A 330 -24.34 4.23 -3.67
C SER A 330 -24.73 4.96 -4.95
N HIS A 331 -24.46 6.26 -5.02
CA HIS A 331 -24.57 7.01 -6.27
C HIS A 331 -23.60 6.51 -7.34
N TYR A 332 -22.47 5.98 -6.92
CA TYR A 332 -21.41 5.47 -7.80
C TYR A 332 -21.44 3.96 -7.92
N ILE A 333 -21.21 3.48 -9.16
CA ILE A 333 -20.91 2.08 -9.48
C ILE A 333 -19.52 2.06 -10.12
N HIS A 334 -18.60 1.29 -9.56
CA HIS A 334 -17.29 1.09 -10.17
C HIS A 334 -17.37 -0.02 -11.21
N ILE A 335 -16.85 0.23 -12.41
CA ILE A 335 -16.96 -0.69 -13.55
C ILE A 335 -15.62 -1.30 -13.98
N GLY A 336 -14.55 -1.07 -13.19
CA GLY A 336 -13.19 -1.47 -13.55
C GLY A 336 -12.65 -0.65 -14.72
N GLY A 337 -12.45 -1.30 -15.85
CA GLY A 337 -11.97 -0.68 -17.09
C GLY A 337 -10.49 -0.78 -17.33
N ASP A 338 -9.76 -1.32 -16.35
CA ASP A 338 -8.31 -1.51 -16.36
C ASP A 338 -7.88 -2.74 -17.15
N GLU A 339 -6.63 -2.77 -17.49
CA GLU A 339 -5.86 -3.90 -18.03
C GLU A 339 -6.61 -4.77 -19.08
N CYS A 340 -7.45 -4.13 -19.92
CA CYS A 340 -8.22 -4.82 -20.95
C CYS A 340 -7.38 -5.12 -22.20
N PRO A 341 -6.87 -6.36 -22.42
CA PRO A 341 -6.06 -6.69 -23.60
C PRO A 341 -6.89 -6.66 -24.87
N LYS A 342 -6.35 -6.07 -25.93
CA LYS A 342 -7.03 -5.88 -27.21
C LYS A 342 -6.91 -7.09 -28.17
N LYS A 343 -6.15 -8.10 -27.79
CA LYS A 343 -5.78 -9.24 -28.66
C LYS A 343 -6.98 -10.08 -29.11
N ALA A 344 -7.99 -10.26 -28.24
CA ALA A 344 -9.22 -10.97 -28.60
C ALA A 344 -10.05 -10.15 -29.61
N TRP A 345 -10.21 -8.85 -29.37
CA TRP A 345 -10.98 -7.96 -30.25
C TRP A 345 -10.33 -7.81 -31.64
N LYS A 346 -8.99 -7.74 -31.72
CA LYS A 346 -8.24 -7.70 -32.98
C LYS A 346 -8.53 -8.91 -33.89
N LYS A 347 -8.79 -10.08 -33.29
CA LYS A 347 -9.07 -11.34 -34.03
C LYS A 347 -10.55 -11.61 -34.22
N CYS A 348 -11.42 -10.89 -33.52
CA CYS A 348 -12.88 -11.16 -33.56
C CYS A 348 -13.54 -10.46 -34.73
N VAL A 349 -14.12 -11.23 -35.63
CA VAL A 349 -14.85 -10.72 -36.83
C VAL A 349 -15.97 -9.77 -36.40
N HIS A 350 -16.72 -10.07 -35.34
CA HIS A 350 -17.77 -9.21 -34.83
C HIS A 350 -17.23 -7.84 -34.39
N CYS A 351 -16.15 -7.83 -33.59
CA CYS A 351 -15.53 -6.59 -33.09
C CYS A 351 -15.03 -5.74 -34.26
N GLN A 352 -14.36 -6.33 -35.25
CA GLN A 352 -13.85 -5.61 -36.41
C GLN A 352 -14.99 -5.04 -37.28
N HIS A 353 -16.11 -5.78 -37.46
CA HIS A 353 -17.28 -5.25 -38.11
C HIS A 353 -17.97 -4.13 -37.34
N LEU A 354 -18.04 -4.25 -35.99
CA LEU A 354 -18.60 -3.22 -35.13
C LEU A 354 -17.77 -1.93 -35.24
N MET A 355 -16.45 -2.04 -35.13
CA MET A 355 -15.53 -0.89 -35.25
C MET A 355 -15.74 -0.18 -36.62
N LYS A 356 -15.82 -0.93 -37.71
CA LYS A 356 -16.06 -0.35 -39.02
C LYS A 356 -17.43 0.33 -39.13
N ARG A 357 -18.47 -0.27 -38.55
CA ARG A 357 -19.84 0.27 -38.55
C ARG A 357 -19.94 1.57 -37.76
N GLU A 358 -19.31 1.62 -36.59
CA GLU A 358 -19.34 2.76 -35.66
C GLU A 358 -18.25 3.80 -35.97
N GLY A 359 -17.36 3.55 -36.96
CA GLY A 359 -16.29 4.44 -37.33
C GLY A 359 -15.15 4.56 -36.28
N LEU A 360 -14.96 3.49 -35.50
CA LEU A 360 -13.93 3.46 -34.44
C LEU A 360 -12.56 3.15 -35.05
N PRO A 361 -11.52 3.97 -34.80
CA PRO A 361 -10.22 3.85 -35.46
C PRO A 361 -9.36 2.68 -34.93
N ASN A 362 -9.54 2.27 -33.70
CA ASN A 362 -8.74 1.22 -33.03
C ASN A 362 -9.52 0.57 -31.87
N GLU A 363 -8.94 -0.43 -31.23
CA GLU A 363 -9.55 -1.16 -30.13
C GLU A 363 -9.63 -0.35 -28.82
N GLU A 364 -8.82 0.69 -28.64
CA GLU A 364 -8.93 1.66 -27.55
C GLU A 364 -10.24 2.46 -27.69
N ALA A 365 -10.55 2.91 -28.90
CA ALA A 365 -11.83 3.56 -29.20
C ALA A 365 -13.02 2.58 -29.03
N LEU A 366 -12.82 1.27 -29.30
CA LEU A 366 -13.84 0.26 -29.02
C LEU A 366 -14.08 0.08 -27.52
N GLN A 367 -13.05 0.14 -26.69
CA GLN A 367 -13.19 0.12 -25.23
C GLN A 367 -13.94 1.37 -24.75
N SER A 368 -13.57 2.54 -25.21
CA SER A 368 -14.28 3.78 -24.90
C SER A 368 -15.77 3.69 -25.30
N TRP A 369 -16.08 3.20 -26.50
CA TRP A 369 -17.45 2.96 -26.97
C TRP A 369 -18.22 1.99 -26.05
N PHE A 370 -17.55 0.92 -25.60
CA PHE A 370 -18.14 -0.05 -24.65
C PHE A 370 -18.49 0.65 -23.32
N ILE A 371 -17.55 1.41 -22.76
CA ILE A 371 -17.72 2.12 -21.49
C ILE A 371 -18.83 3.17 -21.60
N HIS A 372 -18.89 3.94 -22.70
CA HIS A 372 -19.98 4.89 -22.93
C HIS A 372 -21.37 4.24 -22.91
N ARG A 373 -21.52 3.06 -23.50
CA ARG A 373 -22.81 2.32 -23.47
C ARG A 373 -23.20 1.90 -22.06
N ILE A 374 -22.22 1.48 -21.26
CA ILE A 374 -22.46 1.13 -19.84
C ILE A 374 -22.79 2.38 -19.03
N GLU A 375 -22.02 3.47 -19.22
CA GLU A 375 -22.31 4.75 -18.56
C GLU A 375 -23.73 5.24 -18.88
N GLN A 376 -24.14 5.27 -20.12
CA GLN A 376 -25.48 5.68 -20.52
C GLN A 376 -26.58 4.87 -19.81
N PHE A 377 -26.37 3.56 -19.66
CA PHE A 377 -27.27 2.72 -18.90
C PHE A 377 -27.29 3.06 -17.42
N VAL A 378 -26.14 3.20 -16.79
CA VAL A 378 -25.99 3.54 -15.35
C VAL A 378 -26.60 4.92 -15.07
N ASN A 379 -26.31 5.92 -15.93
CA ASN A 379 -26.88 7.27 -15.84
C ASN A 379 -28.40 7.27 -16.00
N SER A 380 -28.97 6.40 -16.87
CA SER A 380 -30.41 6.26 -17.02
C SER A 380 -31.12 5.77 -15.75
N LYS A 381 -30.35 5.21 -14.81
CA LYS A 381 -30.80 4.79 -13.46
C LYS A 381 -30.49 5.84 -12.37
N GLY A 382 -30.01 7.03 -12.75
CA GLY A 382 -29.66 8.10 -11.82
C GLY A 382 -28.37 7.87 -11.03
N ARG A 383 -27.45 7.07 -11.57
CA ARG A 383 -26.15 6.75 -10.98
C ARG A 383 -25.02 7.19 -11.92
N ASP A 384 -23.82 7.40 -11.36
CA ASP A 384 -22.59 7.70 -12.11
C ASP A 384 -21.63 6.51 -12.04
N ILE A 385 -20.75 6.39 -13.03
CA ILE A 385 -19.68 5.39 -13.03
C ILE A 385 -18.38 5.94 -12.41
N ILE A 386 -17.60 5.03 -11.80
CA ILE A 386 -16.18 5.19 -11.56
C ILE A 386 -15.45 4.15 -12.41
N GLY A 387 -14.29 4.48 -12.95
CA GLY A 387 -13.40 3.51 -13.57
C GLY A 387 -11.95 3.85 -13.34
N TRP A 388 -11.08 2.85 -13.47
CA TRP A 388 -9.64 3.04 -13.43
C TRP A 388 -9.16 3.96 -14.55
N ASP A 389 -7.98 4.53 -14.44
CA ASP A 389 -7.55 5.62 -15.36
C ASP A 389 -7.34 5.20 -16.82
N GLU A 390 -7.42 3.90 -17.16
CA GLU A 390 -7.50 3.42 -18.55
C GLU A 390 -8.77 3.85 -19.27
N ILE A 391 -9.83 4.24 -18.56
CA ILE A 391 -11.03 4.78 -19.20
C ILE A 391 -10.81 6.11 -19.93
N LEU A 392 -9.66 6.77 -19.69
CA LEU A 392 -9.21 7.94 -20.47
C LEU A 392 -8.82 7.56 -21.90
N GLU A 393 -8.41 6.31 -22.13
CA GLU A 393 -7.93 5.84 -23.42
C GLU A 393 -9.09 5.76 -24.42
N GLY A 394 -8.92 6.36 -25.59
CA GLY A 394 -9.96 6.38 -26.63
C GLY A 394 -11.11 7.38 -26.41
N GLY A 395 -11.09 8.13 -25.31
CA GLY A 395 -12.07 9.18 -24.98
C GLY A 395 -12.88 8.86 -23.73
N LEU A 396 -12.90 9.81 -22.78
CA LEU A 396 -13.59 9.66 -21.50
C LEU A 396 -15.09 9.84 -21.63
N ALA A 397 -15.87 9.00 -20.95
CA ALA A 397 -17.31 9.11 -20.87
C ALA A 397 -17.74 10.36 -20.06
N PRO A 398 -18.78 11.11 -20.45
CA PRO A 398 -19.03 12.50 -20.00
C PRO A 398 -19.18 12.71 -18.50
N ASN A 399 -19.73 11.74 -17.75
CA ASN A 399 -19.98 11.85 -16.32
C ASN A 399 -19.09 10.90 -15.49
N ALA A 400 -18.13 10.23 -16.13
CA ALA A 400 -17.27 9.28 -15.44
C ALA A 400 -16.35 9.97 -14.42
N THR A 401 -16.22 9.35 -13.26
CA THR A 401 -15.19 9.68 -12.27
C THR A 401 -13.98 8.79 -12.52
N VAL A 402 -12.79 9.36 -12.57
CA VAL A 402 -11.54 8.65 -12.83
C VAL A 402 -10.85 8.28 -11.53
N MET A 403 -10.53 6.99 -11.36
CA MET A 403 -9.70 6.51 -10.27
C MET A 403 -8.26 6.29 -10.78
N SER A 404 -7.34 7.19 -10.38
CA SER A 404 -5.99 7.26 -10.94
C SER A 404 -5.01 6.40 -10.16
N TRP A 405 -4.58 5.25 -10.73
CA TRP A 405 -3.73 4.27 -10.06
C TRP A 405 -2.32 4.13 -10.67
N ARG A 406 -2.16 4.32 -11.98
CA ARG A 406 -0.87 4.22 -12.70
C ARG A 406 0.10 5.37 -12.38
N GLY A 407 -0.22 6.19 -11.40
CA GLY A 407 0.47 7.38 -10.95
C GLY A 407 -0.51 8.55 -10.84
N GLU A 408 0.00 9.78 -10.84
CA GLU A 408 -0.84 10.99 -10.74
C GLU A 408 -1.27 11.52 -12.11
N LYS A 409 -0.62 11.09 -13.18
CA LYS A 409 -0.82 11.62 -14.54
C LYS A 409 -2.27 11.48 -15.02
N GLY A 410 -2.89 10.30 -14.82
CA GLY A 410 -4.29 10.07 -15.20
C GLY A 410 -5.25 11.03 -14.46
N GLY A 411 -5.01 11.23 -13.16
CA GLY A 411 -5.79 12.17 -12.35
C GLY A 411 -5.62 13.62 -12.80
N ILE A 412 -4.40 14.05 -13.13
CA ILE A 412 -4.12 15.38 -13.67
C ILE A 412 -4.85 15.58 -15.00
N GLU A 413 -4.77 14.60 -15.91
CA GLU A 413 -5.44 14.66 -17.20
C GLU A 413 -6.97 14.75 -17.07
N ALA A 414 -7.57 13.96 -16.18
CA ALA A 414 -9.00 13.99 -15.91
C ALA A 414 -9.44 15.34 -15.28
N ALA A 415 -8.67 15.88 -14.34
CA ALA A 415 -8.94 17.18 -13.71
C ALA A 415 -8.89 18.33 -14.75
N HIS A 416 -7.93 18.34 -15.67
CA HIS A 416 -7.89 19.29 -16.79
C HIS A 416 -9.15 19.19 -17.68
N GLN A 417 -9.72 18.00 -17.82
CA GLN A 417 -10.98 17.79 -18.55
C GLN A 417 -12.22 18.05 -17.67
N ARG A 418 -12.05 18.51 -16.41
CA ARG A 418 -13.10 18.81 -15.43
C ARG A 418 -13.91 17.59 -14.98
N HIS A 419 -13.28 16.42 -14.98
CA HIS A 419 -13.85 15.21 -14.39
C HIS A 419 -13.43 15.07 -12.93
N LYS A 420 -14.33 14.51 -12.13
CA LYS A 420 -14.00 14.14 -10.75
C LYS A 420 -12.93 13.06 -10.72
N VAL A 421 -12.03 13.16 -9.77
CA VAL A 421 -10.87 12.27 -9.64
C VAL A 421 -10.76 11.74 -8.21
N ILE A 422 -10.47 10.45 -8.09
CA ILE A 422 -10.04 9.81 -6.85
C ILE A 422 -8.60 9.36 -7.04
N MET A 423 -7.70 9.87 -6.20
CA MET A 423 -6.27 9.56 -6.31
C MET A 423 -5.95 8.25 -5.59
N THR A 424 -5.37 7.30 -6.33
CA THR A 424 -4.94 6.00 -5.79
C THR A 424 -3.61 5.53 -6.36
N PRO A 425 -2.60 6.41 -6.58
CA PRO A 425 -1.35 6.01 -7.24
C PRO A 425 -0.68 4.86 -6.48
N GLY A 426 -0.36 3.76 -7.20
CA GLY A 426 0.10 2.51 -6.58
C GLY A 426 1.30 2.69 -5.65
N LYS A 427 2.26 3.54 -6.02
CA LYS A 427 3.45 3.85 -5.19
C LYS A 427 3.15 4.62 -3.89
N LYS A 428 1.90 4.99 -3.62
CA LYS A 428 1.46 5.78 -2.46
C LYS A 428 0.26 5.17 -1.74
N CYS A 429 -0.58 4.41 -2.45
CA CYS A 429 -1.90 3.98 -1.98
C CYS A 429 -2.12 2.47 -2.00
N TYR A 430 -1.21 1.66 -2.61
CA TYR A 430 -1.38 0.21 -2.71
C TYR A 430 -0.79 -0.48 -1.48
N LEU A 431 -1.65 -0.82 -0.52
CA LEU A 431 -1.23 -1.43 0.75
C LEU A 431 -0.95 -2.94 0.63
N ASP A 432 -1.13 -3.54 -0.54
CA ASP A 432 -0.66 -4.88 -0.92
C ASP A 432 0.84 -4.93 -1.29
N TYR A 433 1.52 -3.76 -1.38
CA TYR A 433 2.96 -3.68 -1.56
C TYR A 433 3.71 -3.99 -0.26
N TYR A 434 4.97 -4.44 -0.37
CA TYR A 434 5.83 -4.66 0.79
C TYR A 434 5.96 -3.40 1.65
N GLN A 435 5.74 -3.52 2.95
CA GLN A 435 5.90 -2.44 3.92
C GLN A 435 7.21 -2.53 4.71
N GLU A 436 7.88 -3.66 4.66
CA GLU A 436 9.21 -3.92 5.18
C GLU A 436 10.10 -4.59 4.13
N SER A 437 11.33 -4.91 4.46
CA SER A 437 12.24 -5.57 3.52
C SER A 437 11.63 -6.87 3.00
N PRO A 438 11.53 -7.06 1.67
CA PRO A 438 11.03 -8.31 1.07
C PRO A 438 11.79 -9.57 1.51
N GLU A 439 12.99 -9.43 2.05
CA GLU A 439 13.80 -10.52 2.62
C GLU A 439 13.12 -11.16 3.83
N PHE A 440 12.40 -10.37 4.63
CA PHE A 440 11.81 -10.81 5.90
C PHE A 440 10.27 -10.78 5.89
N ALA A 441 9.69 -10.07 4.96
CA ALA A 441 8.25 -9.93 4.82
C ALA A 441 7.58 -11.19 4.29
N PRO A 442 6.33 -11.46 4.65
CA PRO A 442 5.48 -12.40 3.92
C PRO A 442 5.38 -12.02 2.43
N LEU A 443 5.02 -12.99 1.59
CA LEU A 443 4.95 -12.79 0.15
C LEU A 443 3.88 -11.74 -0.22
N ALA A 444 4.29 -10.70 -0.94
CA ALA A 444 3.40 -9.68 -1.51
C ALA A 444 3.58 -9.59 -3.02
N ILE A 445 2.74 -8.83 -3.71
CA ILE A 445 2.80 -8.67 -5.18
C ILE A 445 4.10 -8.02 -5.66
N GLY A 446 4.77 -7.29 -4.82
CA GLY A 446 5.98 -6.53 -5.15
C GLY A 446 5.89 -5.11 -4.62
N GLY A 447 6.60 -4.19 -5.27
CA GLY A 447 6.64 -2.80 -4.83
C GLY A 447 7.29 -2.64 -3.44
N PHE A 448 7.34 -1.39 -2.97
CA PHE A 448 7.77 -1.09 -1.61
C PHE A 448 7.09 0.20 -1.16
N LEU A 449 6.28 0.12 -0.13
CA LEU A 449 5.50 1.23 0.37
C LEU A 449 5.53 1.25 1.90
N PRO A 450 6.57 1.83 2.51
CA PRO A 450 6.68 1.94 3.97
C PRO A 450 5.73 3.03 4.53
N LEU A 451 5.54 2.99 5.85
CA LEU A 451 4.58 3.81 6.60
C LEU A 451 4.76 5.31 6.35
N ASP A 452 5.99 5.82 6.39
CA ASP A 452 6.32 7.24 6.18
C ASP A 452 6.01 7.71 4.76
N THR A 453 6.16 6.84 3.77
CA THR A 453 5.83 7.14 2.37
C THR A 453 4.33 7.30 2.16
N VAL A 454 3.51 6.50 2.83
CA VAL A 454 2.04 6.67 2.85
C VAL A 454 1.68 7.98 3.55
N TYR A 455 2.23 8.22 4.75
CA TYR A 455 1.92 9.40 5.55
C TYR A 455 2.25 10.71 4.83
N ASN A 456 3.40 10.77 4.16
CA ASN A 456 3.89 11.97 3.49
C ASN A 456 3.25 12.21 2.10
N TYR A 457 2.31 11.38 1.69
CA TYR A 457 1.62 11.60 0.42
C TYR A 457 0.73 12.86 0.47
N ASN A 458 0.86 13.71 -0.56
CA ASN A 458 -0.08 14.81 -0.83
C ASN A 458 -0.82 14.52 -2.13
N PRO A 459 -2.14 14.26 -2.08
CA PRO A 459 -2.92 13.86 -3.26
C PRO A 459 -3.32 15.01 -4.18
N LEU A 460 -2.90 16.24 -3.88
CA LEU A 460 -3.13 17.42 -4.75
C LEU A 460 -1.85 17.74 -5.52
N PRO A 461 -1.74 17.33 -6.81
CA PRO A 461 -0.57 17.64 -7.63
C PRO A 461 -0.33 19.14 -7.77
N ALA A 462 0.94 19.55 -7.68
CA ALA A 462 1.32 20.97 -7.79
C ALA A 462 1.15 21.54 -9.20
N GLU A 463 1.02 20.68 -10.21
CA GLU A 463 0.75 21.03 -11.59
C GLU A 463 -0.67 21.57 -11.82
N LEU A 464 -1.62 21.24 -10.95
CA LEU A 464 -3.01 21.69 -11.05
C LEU A 464 -3.22 23.05 -10.42
N THR A 465 -3.98 23.91 -11.08
CA THR A 465 -4.49 25.15 -10.48
C THR A 465 -5.46 24.85 -9.34
N PRO A 466 -5.71 25.80 -8.41
CA PRO A 466 -6.69 25.60 -7.34
C PRO A 466 -8.10 25.22 -7.82
N GLU A 467 -8.52 25.75 -8.99
CA GLU A 467 -9.80 25.42 -9.61
C GLU A 467 -9.81 23.98 -10.13
N GLU A 468 -8.70 23.49 -10.66
CA GLU A 468 -8.55 22.12 -11.14
C GLU A 468 -8.39 21.13 -9.98
N GLN A 469 -7.69 21.52 -8.90
CA GLN A 469 -7.58 20.72 -7.67
C GLN A 469 -8.95 20.43 -7.05
N ALA A 470 -9.95 21.29 -7.26
CA ALA A 470 -11.32 21.05 -6.78
C ALA A 470 -12.00 19.80 -7.40
N TYR A 471 -11.47 19.31 -8.54
CA TYR A 471 -11.93 18.05 -9.14
C TYR A 471 -11.34 16.81 -8.45
N ILE A 472 -10.28 16.94 -7.67
CA ILE A 472 -9.77 15.85 -6.82
C ILE A 472 -10.67 15.72 -5.61
N ILE A 473 -11.65 14.82 -5.69
CA ILE A 473 -12.66 14.65 -4.62
C ILE A 473 -12.15 13.82 -3.44
N GLY A 474 -11.00 13.17 -3.57
CA GLY A 474 -10.40 12.41 -2.47
C GLY A 474 -9.35 11.41 -2.87
N VAL A 475 -9.07 10.53 -1.92
CA VAL A 475 -8.01 9.51 -1.97
C VAL A 475 -8.56 8.17 -1.51
N GLN A 476 -7.99 7.09 -2.00
CA GLN A 476 -8.33 5.75 -1.56
C GLN A 476 -7.08 4.88 -1.38
N ALA A 477 -7.07 4.07 -0.32
CA ALA A 477 -6.13 2.98 -0.15
C ALA A 477 -6.67 1.73 -0.83
N ASN A 478 -5.84 1.03 -1.62
CA ASN A 478 -6.21 -0.21 -2.27
C ASN A 478 -5.45 -1.39 -1.65
N ILE A 479 -6.14 -2.51 -1.42
CA ILE A 479 -5.58 -3.72 -0.84
C ILE A 479 -5.96 -4.87 -1.76
N TRP A 480 -5.13 -5.10 -2.79
CA TRP A 480 -5.33 -6.17 -3.76
C TRP A 480 -5.07 -7.55 -3.14
N GLY A 481 -5.86 -8.52 -3.56
CA GLY A 481 -6.04 -9.80 -2.86
C GLY A 481 -5.19 -10.96 -3.38
N GLU A 482 -4.36 -10.82 -4.45
CA GLU A 482 -3.70 -11.94 -5.13
C GLU A 482 -2.92 -12.83 -4.16
N TYR A 483 -2.13 -12.23 -3.28
CA TYR A 483 -1.28 -12.95 -2.32
C TYR A 483 -1.83 -12.91 -0.90
N ILE A 484 -2.92 -12.19 -0.66
CA ILE A 484 -3.58 -12.05 0.65
C ILE A 484 -4.65 -13.13 0.78
N GLN A 485 -4.31 -14.26 1.41
CA GLN A 485 -5.16 -15.45 1.45
C GLN A 485 -5.99 -15.60 2.72
N THR A 486 -5.71 -14.82 3.76
CA THR A 486 -6.38 -14.92 5.07
C THR A 486 -6.72 -13.54 5.64
N PRO A 487 -7.72 -13.45 6.54
CA PRO A 487 -8.05 -12.24 7.27
C PRO A 487 -6.84 -11.63 8.00
N GLU A 488 -6.08 -12.43 8.71
CA GLU A 488 -4.92 -11.97 9.48
C GLU A 488 -3.85 -11.37 8.57
N TYR A 489 -3.72 -11.90 7.34
CA TYR A 489 -2.78 -11.33 6.38
C TYR A 489 -3.31 -10.04 5.74
N PHE A 490 -4.61 -9.93 5.54
CA PHE A 490 -5.25 -8.67 5.13
C PHE A 490 -4.99 -7.57 6.17
N GLU A 491 -5.20 -7.86 7.44
CA GLU A 491 -4.94 -6.94 8.54
C GLU A 491 -3.46 -6.53 8.62
N TYR A 492 -2.54 -7.50 8.50
CA TYR A 492 -1.10 -7.23 8.47
C TYR A 492 -0.73 -6.26 7.34
N MET A 493 -1.29 -6.43 6.15
CA MET A 493 -1.01 -5.56 5.01
C MET A 493 -1.66 -4.18 5.15
N ALA A 494 -2.87 -4.10 5.69
CA ALA A 494 -3.59 -2.85 5.87
C ALA A 494 -2.99 -1.98 6.99
N PHE A 495 -2.70 -2.57 8.16
CA PHE A 495 -2.31 -1.83 9.35
C PHE A 495 -0.80 -1.94 9.64
N PRO A 496 -0.16 -0.81 10.05
CA PRO A 496 -0.74 0.49 10.42
C PRO A 496 -0.89 1.49 9.26
N ARG A 497 -0.57 1.13 8.01
CA ARG A 497 -0.53 2.10 6.89
C ARG A 497 -1.91 2.72 6.60
N LEU A 498 -3.00 2.01 6.85
CA LEU A 498 -4.35 2.56 6.71
C LEU A 498 -4.60 3.72 7.69
N LEU A 499 -3.99 3.70 8.89
CA LEU A 499 -4.05 4.82 9.83
C LEU A 499 -3.32 6.05 9.28
N ALA A 500 -2.15 5.86 8.68
CA ALA A 500 -1.43 6.94 7.99
C ALA A 500 -2.25 7.51 6.83
N MET A 501 -2.89 6.62 6.05
CA MET A 501 -3.77 7.04 4.96
C MET A 501 -5.00 7.78 5.45
N SER A 502 -5.59 7.39 6.59
CA SER A 502 -6.74 8.11 7.17
C SER A 502 -6.38 9.57 7.50
N GLU A 503 -5.15 9.81 7.96
CA GLU A 503 -4.66 11.16 8.24
C GLU A 503 -4.36 11.95 6.95
N VAL A 504 -3.90 11.32 5.89
CA VAL A 504 -3.80 11.94 4.56
C VAL A 504 -5.18 12.39 4.04
N GLN A 505 -6.20 11.59 4.30
CA GLN A 505 -7.56 11.83 3.80
C GLN A 505 -8.36 12.82 4.64
N TRP A 506 -8.06 12.93 5.92
CA TRP A 506 -8.82 13.73 6.89
C TRP A 506 -8.14 15.04 7.26
N THR A 507 -6.85 14.99 7.63
CA THR A 507 -6.13 16.11 8.26
C THR A 507 -5.58 17.07 7.21
N GLN A 508 -5.67 18.38 7.45
CA GLN A 508 -5.07 19.39 6.59
C GLN A 508 -3.55 19.27 6.59
N PRO A 509 -2.87 19.52 5.45
CA PRO A 509 -1.42 19.31 5.31
C PRO A 509 -0.58 20.04 6.36
N GLU A 510 -0.98 21.26 6.75
CA GLU A 510 -0.30 22.11 7.72
C GLU A 510 -0.34 21.57 9.16
N HIS A 511 -1.27 20.64 9.45
CA HIS A 511 -1.41 19.99 10.76
C HIS A 511 -0.76 18.61 10.80
N LYS A 512 -0.19 18.13 9.69
CA LYS A 512 0.46 16.82 9.61
C LYS A 512 1.90 16.91 10.10
N ASP A 513 2.24 16.08 11.07
CA ASP A 513 3.58 15.85 11.60
C ASP A 513 3.81 14.37 11.84
N PHE A 514 4.84 13.79 11.17
CA PHE A 514 5.09 12.35 11.24
C PHE A 514 5.55 11.90 12.63
N GLU A 515 6.33 12.71 13.34
CA GLU A 515 6.80 12.36 14.70
C GLU A 515 5.62 12.34 15.68
N SER A 516 4.74 13.35 15.63
CA SER A 516 3.49 13.36 16.38
C SER A 516 2.59 12.18 16.02
N PHE A 517 2.46 11.85 14.75
CA PHE A 517 1.71 10.66 14.29
C PHE A 517 2.31 9.37 14.86
N ALA A 518 3.64 9.21 14.82
CA ALA A 518 4.31 8.04 15.35
C ALA A 518 4.07 7.86 16.88
N ARG A 519 4.05 8.95 17.67
CA ARG A 519 3.71 8.92 19.10
C ARG A 519 2.25 8.50 19.34
N ARG A 520 1.31 8.95 18.50
CA ARG A 520 -0.10 8.55 18.59
C ARG A 520 -0.29 7.11 18.16
N LEU A 521 0.39 6.68 17.09
CA LEU A 521 0.38 5.31 16.60
C LEU A 521 0.93 4.31 17.61
N ASP A 522 2.00 4.67 18.33
CA ASP A 522 2.58 3.81 19.37
C ASP A 522 1.53 3.45 20.45
N LYS A 523 0.68 4.40 20.82
CA LYS A 523 -0.44 4.16 21.75
C LYS A 523 -1.59 3.38 21.08
N GLU A 524 -1.81 3.61 19.80
CA GLU A 524 -2.90 2.98 19.06
C GLU A 524 -2.70 1.48 18.83
N PHE A 525 -1.47 1.02 18.83
CA PHE A 525 -1.20 -0.43 18.78
C PHE A 525 -1.82 -1.21 19.93
N GLU A 526 -1.92 -0.63 21.13
CA GLU A 526 -2.62 -1.25 22.26
C GLU A 526 -4.11 -1.47 21.94
N ARG A 527 -4.77 -0.49 21.29
CA ARG A 527 -6.17 -0.61 20.89
C ARG A 527 -6.36 -1.64 19.77
N LEU A 528 -5.46 -1.65 18.77
CA LEU A 528 -5.48 -2.67 17.72
C LEU A 528 -5.35 -4.08 18.30
N ASP A 529 -4.53 -4.27 19.36
CA ASP A 529 -4.41 -5.54 20.05
C ASP A 529 -5.73 -5.96 20.75
N TYR A 530 -6.39 -5.02 21.46
CA TYR A 530 -7.69 -5.29 22.06
C TYR A 530 -8.80 -5.56 21.04
N CYS A 531 -8.72 -4.95 19.86
CA CYS A 531 -9.63 -5.24 18.75
C CYS A 531 -9.27 -6.54 18.01
N GLY A 532 -8.21 -7.26 18.40
CA GLY A 532 -7.76 -8.48 17.75
C GLY A 532 -7.27 -8.26 16.33
N VAL A 533 -6.64 -7.12 16.04
CA VAL A 533 -6.11 -6.77 14.71
C VAL A 533 -4.66 -7.20 14.60
N ASN A 534 -4.35 -8.02 13.61
CA ASN A 534 -2.97 -8.48 13.34
C ASN A 534 -2.17 -7.42 12.58
N ALA A 535 -1.91 -6.25 13.20
CA ALA A 535 -1.16 -5.17 12.58
C ALA A 535 0.34 -5.50 12.44
N CYS A 536 0.97 -5.07 11.34
CA CYS A 536 2.42 -5.19 11.16
C CYS A 536 3.18 -4.40 12.21
N ARG A 537 4.20 -5.00 12.82
CA ARG A 537 4.99 -4.45 13.91
C ARG A 537 6.38 -3.93 13.48
N ASN A 538 6.63 -3.80 12.19
CA ASN A 538 7.89 -3.23 11.68
C ASN A 538 8.14 -1.79 12.17
N PHE A 539 7.12 -1.12 12.70
CA PHE A 539 7.23 0.14 13.42
C PHE A 539 8.26 0.10 14.57
N TYR A 540 8.39 -1.06 15.22
CA TYR A 540 9.34 -1.31 16.31
C TYR A 540 10.64 -1.96 15.84
N GLU A 541 10.91 -1.99 14.53
CA GLU A 541 12.13 -2.56 13.98
C GLU A 541 13.15 -1.47 13.64
N VAL A 542 14.40 -1.92 13.49
CA VAL A 542 15.49 -1.02 13.09
C VAL A 542 15.67 -1.12 11.58
N ASN A 543 15.54 0.01 10.89
CA ASN A 543 15.94 0.13 9.50
C ASN A 543 17.45 0.40 9.42
N GLN A 544 18.19 -0.47 8.72
CA GLN A 544 19.64 -0.42 8.58
C GLN A 544 20.01 0.02 7.16
N ILE A 545 20.63 1.19 7.01
CA ILE A 545 21.00 1.80 5.74
C ILE A 545 22.51 1.93 5.65
N GLY A 546 23.14 1.13 4.77
CA GLY A 546 24.56 1.27 4.47
C GLY A 546 24.79 2.25 3.32
N ALA A 547 25.83 3.06 3.41
CA ALA A 547 26.23 3.98 2.35
C ALA A 547 27.73 4.32 2.42
N TRP A 548 28.33 4.58 1.25
CA TRP A 548 29.69 5.09 1.18
C TRP A 548 29.73 6.58 1.54
N ASN A 549 30.45 6.94 2.60
CA ASN A 549 30.73 8.32 2.98
C ASN A 549 31.93 8.85 2.20
N LYS A 550 31.68 9.63 1.14
CA LYS A 550 32.72 10.17 0.26
C LYS A 550 33.70 11.11 0.99
N SER A 551 33.24 11.82 2.02
CA SER A 551 34.05 12.80 2.76
C SER A 551 35.02 12.11 3.72
N GLN A 552 34.62 11.01 4.33
CA GLN A 552 35.42 10.25 5.29
C GLN A 552 36.13 9.05 4.65
N GLN A 553 35.79 8.70 3.38
CA GLN A 553 36.32 7.54 2.66
C GLN A 553 36.09 6.24 3.42
N THR A 554 34.91 6.09 4.02
CA THR A 554 34.49 4.92 4.79
C THR A 554 33.08 4.48 4.43
N TYR A 555 32.78 3.21 4.58
CA TYR A 555 31.42 2.71 4.50
C TYR A 555 30.76 2.84 5.87
N GLU A 556 29.58 3.41 5.92
CA GLU A 556 28.87 3.68 7.17
C GLU A 556 27.46 3.10 7.15
N VAL A 557 27.04 2.54 8.27
CA VAL A 557 25.68 2.05 8.46
C VAL A 557 24.94 2.94 9.44
N THR A 558 23.87 3.55 8.95
CA THR A 558 22.93 4.34 9.77
C THR A 558 21.79 3.43 10.23
N LEU A 559 21.46 3.54 11.52
CA LEU A 559 20.32 2.86 12.13
C LEU A 559 19.22 3.88 12.45
N ASN A 560 17.99 3.58 12.10
CA ASN A 560 16.84 4.38 12.49
C ASN A 560 15.60 3.50 12.75
N THR A 561 14.62 4.05 13.46
CA THR A 561 13.33 3.40 13.74
C THR A 561 12.21 4.43 13.66
N PHE A 562 11.00 3.99 13.37
CA PHE A 562 9.80 4.84 13.48
C PHE A 562 9.32 5.01 14.92
N CYS A 563 9.79 4.15 15.84
CA CYS A 563 9.37 4.17 17.22
C CYS A 563 9.98 5.39 17.95
N PRO A 564 9.16 6.33 18.46
CA PRO A 564 9.64 7.51 19.15
C PRO A 564 10.17 7.18 20.55
N ASP A 565 11.06 8.02 21.04
CA ASP A 565 11.60 7.94 22.42
C ASP A 565 12.17 6.56 22.79
N ALA A 566 12.85 5.93 21.81
CA ALA A 566 13.42 4.60 21.96
C ALA A 566 14.92 4.58 21.67
N ASP A 567 15.63 3.73 22.40
CA ASP A 567 17.05 3.46 22.20
C ASP A 567 17.23 2.35 21.16
N ILE A 568 18.25 2.46 20.30
CA ILE A 568 18.66 1.39 19.41
C ILE A 568 19.95 0.78 19.95
N TYR A 569 19.92 -0.51 20.29
CA TYR A 569 21.13 -1.28 20.61
C TYR A 569 21.52 -2.14 19.40
N TYR A 570 22.84 -2.30 19.21
CA TYR A 570 23.36 -3.09 18.10
C TYR A 570 24.60 -3.91 18.46
N ALA A 571 24.87 -4.92 17.65
CA ALA A 571 26.10 -5.72 17.68
C ALA A 571 26.55 -6.02 16.23
N VAL A 572 27.87 -6.09 16.03
CA VAL A 572 28.47 -6.45 14.73
C VAL A 572 28.90 -7.91 14.79
N ASN A 573 28.43 -8.72 13.84
CA ASN A 573 28.72 -10.16 13.73
C ASN A 573 28.33 -11.00 14.98
N ASP A 574 27.49 -10.45 15.87
CA ASP A 574 26.93 -11.16 17.04
C ASP A 574 25.42 -11.01 17.05
N SER A 575 24.71 -12.14 17.05
CA SER A 575 23.24 -12.17 17.03
C SER A 575 22.59 -11.78 18.39
N THR A 576 23.37 -11.69 19.43
CA THR A 576 22.90 -11.32 20.77
C THR A 576 22.86 -9.81 20.93
N VAL A 577 21.64 -9.23 20.91
CA VAL A 577 21.43 -7.80 21.15
C VAL A 577 20.60 -7.60 22.41
N ASN A 578 21.16 -6.84 23.35
CA ASN A 578 20.51 -6.49 24.61
C ASN A 578 21.04 -5.14 25.12
N THR A 579 20.60 -4.71 26.30
CA THR A 579 21.03 -3.42 26.91
C THR A 579 22.51 -3.35 27.29
N SER A 580 23.28 -4.45 27.20
CA SER A 580 24.74 -4.47 27.37
C SER A 580 25.46 -4.36 26.02
N SER A 581 24.76 -4.43 24.91
CA SER A 581 25.28 -4.21 23.55
C SER A 581 25.57 -2.70 23.34
N SER A 582 26.19 -2.37 22.20
CA SER A 582 26.49 -0.96 21.89
C SER A 582 25.20 -0.16 21.67
N LEU A 583 25.10 1.00 22.34
CA LEU A 583 24.06 1.98 22.08
C LEU A 583 24.39 2.73 20.78
N TYR A 584 23.43 2.86 19.88
CA TYR A 584 23.62 3.58 18.64
C TYR A 584 23.50 5.10 18.85
N GLU A 585 24.58 5.82 18.59
CA GLU A 585 24.65 7.28 18.68
C GLU A 585 25.12 7.92 17.36
N THR A 586 25.97 7.22 16.62
CA THR A 586 26.57 7.71 15.36
C THR A 586 26.63 6.59 14.31
N PRO A 587 26.73 6.92 13.02
CA PRO A 587 26.89 5.91 11.96
C PRO A 587 28.04 4.95 12.26
N ILE A 588 27.79 3.65 12.01
CA ILE A 588 28.73 2.57 12.31
C ILE A 588 29.68 2.41 11.12
N PRO A 589 31.00 2.66 11.28
CA PRO A 589 31.96 2.45 10.21
C PRO A 589 32.21 0.95 10.00
N LEU A 590 32.30 0.52 8.75
CA LEU A 590 32.68 -0.82 8.36
C LEU A 590 33.85 -0.78 7.36
N ASP A 591 34.86 -1.61 7.57
CA ASP A 591 36.04 -1.76 6.72
C ASP A 591 36.14 -3.15 6.06
N GLU A 592 35.29 -4.09 6.46
CA GLU A 592 35.15 -5.43 5.91
C GLU A 592 33.68 -5.90 5.94
N ASP A 593 33.40 -7.03 5.29
CA ASP A 593 32.10 -7.69 5.31
C ASP A 593 31.60 -7.88 6.74
N ALA A 594 30.37 -7.41 7.02
CA ALA A 594 29.81 -7.51 8.35
C ALA A 594 28.29 -7.73 8.31
N THR A 595 27.79 -8.39 9.36
CA THR A 595 26.36 -8.48 9.65
C THR A 595 26.07 -7.66 10.90
N ILE A 596 25.19 -6.66 10.76
CA ILE A 596 24.72 -5.88 11.89
C ILE A 596 23.39 -6.47 12.39
N TYR A 597 23.35 -6.73 13.71
CA TYR A 597 22.15 -7.08 14.45
C TYR A 597 21.75 -5.88 15.27
N SER A 598 20.46 -5.52 15.30
CA SER A 598 19.99 -4.37 16.06
C SER A 598 18.56 -4.56 16.55
N ALA A 599 18.23 -3.90 17.65
CA ALA A 599 16.90 -3.96 18.25
C ALA A 599 16.53 -2.64 18.95
N VAL A 600 15.24 -2.38 19.02
CA VAL A 600 14.64 -1.20 19.64
C VAL A 600 14.30 -1.51 21.09
N TYR A 601 14.68 -0.61 21.99
CA TYR A 601 14.41 -0.70 23.43
C TYR A 601 13.79 0.59 23.95
N ARG A 602 12.91 0.46 24.96
CA ARG A 602 12.41 1.60 25.74
C ARG A 602 12.43 1.25 27.21
N SER A 603 13.04 2.11 28.01
CA SER A 603 13.23 1.87 29.46
C SER A 603 13.82 0.48 29.77
N GLY A 604 14.79 0.04 28.97
CA GLY A 604 15.50 -1.22 29.13
C GLY A 604 14.71 -2.49 28.69
N LYS A 605 13.52 -2.33 28.11
CA LYS A 605 12.70 -3.45 27.60
C LYS A 605 12.71 -3.46 26.07
N PRO A 606 12.86 -4.64 25.44
CA PRO A 606 12.75 -4.76 23.98
C PRO A 606 11.30 -4.49 23.53
N LEU A 607 11.16 -3.78 22.40
CA LEU A 607 9.85 -3.46 21.80
C LEU A 607 9.52 -4.34 20.58
N GLY A 608 10.53 -4.65 19.79
CA GLY A 608 10.39 -5.45 18.57
C GLY A 608 11.36 -6.64 18.52
N LYS A 609 11.41 -7.27 17.36
CA LYS A 609 12.37 -8.35 17.09
C LYS A 609 13.77 -7.78 16.81
N VAL A 610 14.81 -8.60 16.98
CA VAL A 610 16.15 -8.29 16.50
C VAL A 610 16.14 -8.31 14.97
N THR A 611 16.46 -7.20 14.35
CA THR A 611 16.68 -7.09 12.90
C THR A 611 18.14 -7.37 12.56
N ARG A 612 18.37 -7.96 11.38
CA ARG A 612 19.72 -8.23 10.90
C ARG A 612 19.88 -7.79 9.45
N LYS A 613 21.06 -7.32 9.08
CA LYS A 613 21.41 -7.06 7.69
C LYS A 613 22.91 -7.26 7.47
N SER A 614 23.25 -7.90 6.34
CA SER A 614 24.64 -8.10 5.92
C SER A 614 25.04 -7.06 4.88
N PHE A 615 26.25 -6.55 5.03
CA PHE A 615 26.86 -5.56 4.15
C PHE A 615 28.13 -6.13 3.53
N ALA A 616 28.32 -5.92 2.22
CA ALA A 616 29.45 -6.40 1.46
C ALA A 616 30.49 -5.28 1.30
N VAL A 617 31.37 -5.16 2.27
CA VAL A 617 32.42 -4.13 2.25
C VAL A 617 33.75 -4.73 1.81
N ASN A 618 34.18 -4.35 0.61
CA ASN A 618 35.34 -4.90 -0.06
C ASN A 618 36.13 -3.81 -0.80
N LYS A 619 37.16 -4.17 -1.55
CA LYS A 619 38.02 -3.19 -2.25
C LYS A 619 37.30 -2.38 -3.34
N ALA A 620 36.19 -2.90 -3.88
CA ALA A 620 35.37 -2.19 -4.85
C ALA A 620 34.39 -1.20 -4.21
N THR A 621 34.09 -1.35 -2.91
CA THR A 621 33.07 -0.56 -2.24
C THR A 621 33.36 0.94 -2.29
N GLY A 622 32.42 1.73 -2.83
CA GLY A 622 32.52 3.16 -3.05
C GLY A 622 33.50 3.57 -4.16
N CYS A 623 33.93 2.63 -5.00
CA CYS A 623 34.71 2.89 -6.22
C CYS A 623 33.78 3.31 -7.37
N ASP A 624 34.30 4.15 -8.26
CA ASP A 624 33.64 4.47 -9.52
C ASP A 624 33.78 3.29 -10.50
N TYR A 625 32.78 3.12 -11.36
CA TYR A 625 32.79 2.09 -12.40
C TYR A 625 32.15 2.58 -13.69
N THR A 626 32.47 1.91 -14.78
CA THR A 626 31.86 2.14 -16.09
C THR A 626 31.33 0.83 -16.65
N CYS A 627 30.21 0.87 -17.35
CA CYS A 627 29.61 -0.26 -18.04
C CYS A 627 29.59 -0.03 -19.55
N ASN A 628 29.88 -1.10 -20.30
CA ASN A 628 29.70 -1.14 -21.74
C ASN A 628 29.03 -2.49 -22.11
N PRO A 629 27.78 -2.49 -22.60
CA PRO A 629 26.90 -1.35 -22.80
C PRO A 629 26.40 -0.71 -21.48
N GLU A 630 25.75 0.46 -21.58
CA GLU A 630 25.10 1.08 -20.44
C GLU A 630 23.96 0.18 -19.90
N ALA A 631 23.67 0.33 -18.63
CA ALA A 631 22.61 -0.46 -17.96
C ALA A 631 21.23 -0.14 -18.51
N GLY A 632 20.40 -1.17 -18.72
CA GLY A 632 19.07 -1.03 -19.32
C GLY A 632 17.97 -0.52 -18.38
N TRP A 633 18.10 -0.70 -17.08
CA TRP A 633 17.04 -0.44 -16.09
C TRP A 633 17.40 0.67 -15.12
N GLU A 634 17.68 1.86 -15.59
CA GLU A 634 18.00 3.01 -14.72
C GLU A 634 16.90 3.33 -13.70
N HIS A 635 15.63 3.12 -14.04
CA HIS A 635 14.51 3.47 -13.17
C HIS A 635 14.34 2.57 -11.97
N LEU A 636 14.78 1.31 -12.03
CA LEU A 636 14.75 0.40 -10.90
C LEU A 636 15.96 0.60 -9.96
N ASN A 637 17.04 1.19 -10.46
CA ASN A 637 18.34 1.28 -9.79
C ASN A 637 18.61 2.65 -9.15
N LYS A 638 17.65 3.54 -9.07
CA LYS A 638 17.83 4.84 -8.42
C LYS A 638 18.26 4.67 -6.96
N GLY A 639 19.55 4.94 -6.70
CA GLY A 639 20.17 4.83 -5.39
C GLY A 639 20.91 3.52 -5.11
N PHE A 640 21.05 2.64 -6.11
CA PHE A 640 21.85 1.41 -6.02
C PHE A 640 22.88 1.38 -7.15
N GLY A 641 24.12 0.98 -6.82
CA GLY A 641 25.21 0.79 -7.75
C GLY A 641 25.79 -0.61 -7.64
N LEU A 642 26.74 -0.92 -8.52
CA LEU A 642 27.48 -2.20 -8.47
C LEU A 642 28.60 -2.23 -7.43
N THR A 643 28.83 -1.14 -6.71
CA THR A 643 29.92 -0.95 -5.74
C THR A 643 29.42 -0.24 -4.47
N ASP A 644 28.13 -0.40 -4.12
CA ASP A 644 27.52 0.31 -2.99
C ASP A 644 27.44 -0.51 -1.70
N GLY A 645 28.06 -1.72 -1.68
CA GLY A 645 28.13 -2.58 -0.51
C GLY A 645 26.84 -3.36 -0.23
N ARG A 646 25.92 -3.48 -1.21
CA ARG A 646 24.58 -4.05 -1.00
C ARG A 646 24.30 -5.20 -1.96
N ARG A 647 24.28 -6.41 -1.43
CA ARG A 647 23.92 -7.59 -2.20
C ARG A 647 22.42 -7.59 -2.57
N GLY A 648 22.11 -8.10 -3.75
CA GLY A 648 20.75 -8.29 -4.26
C GLY A 648 19.98 -9.36 -3.49
N TYR A 649 18.65 -9.22 -3.47
CA TYR A 649 17.73 -10.22 -2.99
C TYR A 649 16.69 -10.55 -4.07
N ALA A 650 16.39 -11.83 -4.28
CA ALA A 650 15.60 -12.27 -5.44
C ALA A 650 14.19 -11.63 -5.54
N ARG A 651 13.59 -11.28 -4.40
CA ARG A 651 12.27 -10.61 -4.33
C ARG A 651 12.35 -9.08 -4.34
N ASP A 652 13.55 -8.49 -4.34
CA ASP A 652 13.74 -7.03 -4.37
C ASP A 652 14.44 -6.60 -5.65
N MET A 653 13.66 -6.33 -6.70
CA MET A 653 14.19 -5.91 -8.01
C MET A 653 14.95 -4.58 -7.98
N ARG A 654 14.77 -3.75 -6.94
CA ARG A 654 15.45 -2.46 -6.79
C ARG A 654 16.96 -2.58 -6.58
N ARG A 655 17.46 -3.79 -6.30
CA ARG A 655 18.88 -4.07 -5.99
C ARG A 655 19.61 -4.75 -7.15
N TRP A 656 19.04 -4.73 -8.35
CA TRP A 656 19.61 -5.38 -9.52
C TRP A 656 19.82 -4.36 -10.62
N ILE A 657 20.98 -4.46 -11.28
CA ILE A 657 21.33 -3.69 -12.47
C ILE A 657 21.30 -4.65 -13.66
N SER A 658 20.60 -4.27 -14.72
CA SER A 658 20.34 -5.17 -15.82
C SER A 658 20.92 -4.71 -17.17
N PHE A 659 21.17 -5.69 -18.04
CA PHE A 659 21.76 -5.53 -19.35
C PHE A 659 21.07 -6.47 -20.35
N TYR A 660 20.80 -5.97 -21.55
CA TYR A 660 20.12 -6.71 -22.61
C TYR A 660 21.05 -7.33 -23.66
N GLN A 661 22.34 -7.03 -23.58
CA GLN A 661 23.33 -7.50 -24.56
C GLN A 661 23.97 -8.83 -24.13
N ASP A 662 24.47 -9.58 -25.13
CA ASP A 662 25.11 -10.88 -24.86
C ASP A 662 26.44 -10.75 -24.10
N THR A 663 27.17 -9.65 -24.33
CA THR A 663 28.42 -9.36 -23.61
C THR A 663 28.34 -8.05 -22.87
N VAL A 664 28.70 -8.07 -21.60
CA VAL A 664 28.75 -6.90 -20.71
C VAL A 664 30.17 -6.76 -20.17
N GLN A 665 30.73 -5.56 -20.29
CA GLN A 665 32.03 -5.24 -19.75
C GLN A 665 31.89 -4.17 -18.67
N ILE A 666 32.42 -4.40 -17.49
CA ILE A 666 32.40 -3.50 -16.35
C ILE A 666 33.84 -3.26 -15.91
N VAL A 667 34.20 -1.99 -15.79
CA VAL A 667 35.54 -1.58 -15.31
C VAL A 667 35.36 -0.84 -14.02
N VAL A 668 35.92 -1.37 -12.93
CA VAL A 668 35.96 -0.72 -11.61
C VAL A 668 37.33 -0.05 -11.46
N GLU A 669 37.32 1.25 -11.11
CA GLU A 669 38.49 2.03 -10.79
C GLU A 669 38.73 2.02 -9.28
N LEU A 670 39.74 1.28 -8.82
CA LEU A 670 40.12 1.22 -7.41
C LEU A 670 40.71 2.55 -6.95
N LYS A 671 40.41 2.99 -5.76
CA LYS A 671 40.83 4.30 -5.22
C LYS A 671 42.36 4.50 -5.14
N LYS A 672 43.08 3.41 -5.14
CA LYS A 672 44.55 3.35 -5.13
C LYS A 672 45.01 1.97 -5.65
N PRO A 673 46.26 1.83 -6.08
CA PRO A 673 46.83 0.50 -6.37
C PRO A 673 46.66 -0.46 -5.19
N GLN A 674 46.08 -1.62 -5.45
CA GLN A 674 45.81 -2.64 -4.44
C GLN A 674 46.14 -4.04 -4.99
N LYS A 675 46.50 -4.95 -4.12
CA LYS A 675 46.60 -6.36 -4.44
C LYS A 675 45.24 -6.98 -4.49
N VAL A 676 44.88 -7.59 -5.61
CA VAL A 676 43.59 -8.24 -5.84
C VAL A 676 43.84 -9.73 -6.18
N LYS A 677 42.95 -10.61 -5.71
CA LYS A 677 43.06 -12.05 -5.87
C LYS A 677 41.77 -12.76 -6.22
N GLU A 678 40.64 -12.06 -6.10
CA GLU A 678 39.32 -12.61 -6.38
C GLU A 678 38.36 -11.50 -6.80
N VAL A 679 37.48 -11.80 -7.76
CA VAL A 679 36.33 -10.98 -8.15
C VAL A 679 35.08 -11.84 -8.04
N ALA A 680 34.05 -11.33 -7.37
CA ALA A 680 32.76 -11.98 -7.19
C ALA A 680 31.60 -11.04 -7.55
N PHE A 681 30.48 -11.64 -7.87
CA PHE A 681 29.19 -10.96 -8.08
C PHE A 681 28.05 -11.99 -7.96
N SER A 682 26.78 -11.55 -8.05
CA SER A 682 25.69 -12.51 -8.25
C SER A 682 24.82 -12.12 -9.44
N SER A 683 24.24 -13.15 -10.07
CA SER A 683 23.23 -12.99 -11.10
C SER A 683 21.85 -13.36 -10.55
N LEU A 684 20.81 -12.67 -11.02
CA LEU A 684 19.43 -13.03 -10.77
C LEU A 684 18.95 -14.04 -11.82
N TRP A 685 18.19 -15.03 -11.38
CA TRP A 685 17.43 -15.92 -12.26
C TRP A 685 15.93 -15.72 -12.03
N ARG A 686 15.23 -15.22 -13.04
CA ARG A 686 13.77 -15.08 -13.07
C ARG A 686 13.25 -15.39 -14.49
N PRO A 687 13.07 -16.67 -14.81
CA PRO A 687 12.80 -17.09 -16.18
C PRO A 687 11.47 -16.58 -16.76
N VAL A 688 10.49 -16.25 -15.92
CA VAL A 688 9.21 -15.63 -16.34
C VAL A 688 9.43 -14.23 -16.89
N ASN A 689 10.43 -13.51 -16.38
CA ASN A 689 10.79 -12.14 -16.79
C ASN A 689 12.00 -12.09 -17.73
N GLU A 690 12.33 -13.20 -18.41
CA GLU A 690 13.48 -13.31 -19.34
C GLU A 690 14.86 -13.09 -18.67
N ILE A 691 14.96 -13.08 -17.32
CA ILE A 691 16.21 -12.82 -16.61
C ILE A 691 16.95 -14.13 -16.40
N TRP A 692 18.15 -14.23 -16.99
CA TRP A 692 19.01 -15.41 -16.93
C TRP A 692 20.41 -15.06 -16.43
N PRO A 693 21.04 -15.93 -15.60
CA PRO A 693 22.35 -15.66 -15.04
C PRO A 693 23.44 -15.70 -16.11
N ALA A 694 24.57 -15.02 -15.82
CA ALA A 694 25.74 -15.02 -16.68
C ALA A 694 26.31 -16.46 -16.90
N ARG A 695 26.58 -16.82 -18.12
CA ARG A 695 27.15 -18.17 -18.48
C ARG A 695 28.67 -18.25 -18.38
N ALA A 696 29.36 -17.10 -18.36
CA ALA A 696 30.79 -17.02 -18.17
C ALA A 696 31.21 -15.67 -17.62
N MET A 697 32.36 -15.65 -16.94
CA MET A 697 33.02 -14.43 -16.47
C MET A 697 34.51 -14.48 -16.86
N SER A 698 35.05 -13.33 -17.24
CA SER A 698 36.48 -13.12 -17.46
C SER A 698 36.93 -11.91 -16.67
N VAL A 699 38.13 -12.01 -16.07
CA VAL A 699 38.70 -10.91 -15.28
C VAL A 699 40.05 -10.52 -15.89
N SER A 700 40.28 -9.23 -16.03
CA SER A 700 41.52 -8.60 -16.39
C SER A 700 41.85 -7.46 -15.47
N VAL A 701 43.13 -7.18 -15.23
CA VAL A 701 43.57 -6.11 -14.33
C VAL A 701 44.49 -5.15 -15.09
N SER A 702 44.52 -3.90 -14.62
CA SER A 702 45.36 -2.87 -15.23
C SER A 702 45.87 -1.89 -14.17
N MET A 703 47.04 -1.29 -14.44
CA MET A 703 47.58 -0.19 -13.65
C MET A 703 47.25 1.20 -14.23
N ASP A 704 46.97 1.28 -15.53
CA ASP A 704 46.83 2.54 -16.29
C ASP A 704 45.42 2.73 -16.86
N GLY A 705 44.53 1.75 -16.70
CA GLY A 705 43.18 1.78 -17.27
C GLY A 705 43.10 1.58 -18.80
N GLN A 706 44.25 1.40 -19.48
CA GLN A 706 44.34 1.22 -20.91
C GLN A 706 44.78 -0.20 -21.31
N THR A 707 45.84 -0.67 -20.68
CA THR A 707 46.41 -2.01 -20.95
C THR A 707 45.90 -2.99 -19.88
N PHE A 708 45.01 -3.89 -20.30
CA PHE A 708 44.45 -4.91 -19.41
C PHE A 708 45.11 -6.25 -19.59
N ILE A 709 45.59 -6.83 -18.51
CA ILE A 709 46.22 -8.16 -18.46
C ILE A 709 45.18 -9.17 -17.99
N PRO A 710 44.81 -10.18 -18.79
CA PRO A 710 43.91 -11.25 -18.38
C PRO A 710 44.46 -12.04 -17.18
N VAL A 711 43.66 -12.24 -16.14
CA VAL A 711 44.03 -13.03 -14.95
C VAL A 711 43.25 -14.32 -14.83
N GLY A 712 42.12 -14.45 -15.55
CA GLY A 712 41.36 -15.68 -15.57
C GLY A 712 40.03 -15.60 -16.30
N THR A 713 39.53 -16.77 -16.66
CA THR A 713 38.18 -16.95 -17.23
C THR A 713 37.54 -18.18 -16.61
N LYS A 714 36.23 -18.11 -16.32
CA LYS A 714 35.46 -19.19 -15.73
C LYS A 714 34.13 -19.34 -16.45
N ARG A 715 33.81 -20.59 -16.86
CA ARG A 715 32.46 -20.95 -17.26
C ARG A 715 31.61 -21.14 -16.01
N LEU A 716 30.43 -20.56 -15.99
CA LEU A 716 29.49 -20.62 -14.87
C LEU A 716 28.43 -21.67 -15.16
N THR A 717 28.11 -22.46 -14.16
CA THR A 717 27.06 -23.49 -14.22
C THR A 717 26.16 -23.33 -12.99
N TYR A 718 24.86 -23.50 -13.19
CA TYR A 718 23.85 -23.27 -12.18
C TYR A 718 22.87 -24.44 -12.09
N ASP A 719 22.31 -24.63 -10.93
CA ASP A 719 21.24 -25.62 -10.72
C ASP A 719 19.87 -24.96 -11.00
N PHE A 720 19.33 -25.21 -12.18
CA PHE A 720 17.99 -24.77 -12.58
C PHE A 720 16.87 -25.74 -12.16
N SER A 721 17.15 -26.75 -11.33
CA SER A 721 16.11 -27.57 -10.71
C SER A 721 15.28 -26.79 -9.66
N LEU A 722 15.82 -25.67 -9.20
CA LEU A 722 15.09 -24.70 -8.39
C LEU A 722 13.94 -24.13 -9.21
N THR A 723 12.80 -23.96 -8.59
CA THR A 723 11.58 -23.46 -9.26
C THR A 723 11.23 -22.04 -8.86
N GLU A 724 11.93 -21.47 -7.90
CA GLU A 724 11.76 -20.10 -7.42
C GLU A 724 12.88 -19.20 -7.95
N GLY A 725 12.56 -17.97 -8.30
CA GLY A 725 13.55 -16.95 -8.65
C GLY A 725 14.67 -16.87 -7.62
N THR A 726 15.90 -16.98 -8.07
CA THR A 726 17.04 -17.24 -7.21
C THR A 726 18.21 -16.32 -7.52
N ARG A 727 18.96 -15.95 -6.48
CA ARG A 727 20.25 -15.28 -6.56
C ARG A 727 21.35 -16.34 -6.72
N PHE A 728 22.11 -16.27 -7.80
CA PHE A 728 23.24 -17.16 -8.07
C PHE A 728 24.57 -16.44 -7.88
N PRO A 729 25.33 -16.72 -6.81
CA PRO A 729 26.67 -16.16 -6.63
C PRO A 729 27.69 -16.81 -7.57
N ALA A 730 28.65 -16.01 -8.03
CA ALA A 730 29.76 -16.44 -8.85
C ALA A 730 31.03 -15.71 -8.43
N SER A 731 32.16 -16.43 -8.44
CA SER A 731 33.46 -15.83 -8.19
C SER A 731 34.57 -16.45 -9.05
N LEU A 732 35.64 -15.69 -9.26
CA LEU A 732 36.88 -16.13 -9.91
C LEU A 732 38.08 -15.72 -9.06
N SER A 733 38.78 -16.68 -8.51
CA SER A 733 40.05 -16.48 -7.80
C SER A 733 41.26 -16.66 -8.75
N PHE A 734 42.30 -15.86 -8.56
CA PHE A 734 43.52 -15.86 -9.36
C PHE A 734 44.75 -15.53 -8.48
N ALA A 735 45.95 -15.59 -9.08
CA ALA A 735 47.18 -15.21 -8.38
C ALA A 735 47.14 -13.74 -7.95
N GLU A 736 47.50 -13.44 -6.70
CA GLU A 736 47.50 -12.06 -6.16
C GLU A 736 48.29 -11.13 -7.11
N THR A 737 47.61 -10.10 -7.62
CA THR A 737 48.13 -9.17 -8.61
C THR A 737 47.82 -7.74 -8.22
N GLU A 738 48.76 -6.82 -8.36
CA GLU A 738 48.55 -5.40 -8.10
C GLU A 738 47.77 -4.76 -9.27
N ALA A 739 46.74 -3.99 -8.93
CA ALA A 739 45.87 -3.33 -9.89
C ALA A 739 45.28 -1.99 -9.38
N THR A 740 45.07 -1.06 -10.30
CA THR A 740 44.28 0.16 -10.11
C THR A 740 42.91 0.02 -10.78
N PHE A 741 42.83 -0.78 -11.85
CA PHE A 741 41.57 -1.04 -12.54
C PHE A 741 41.35 -2.54 -12.64
N VAL A 742 40.11 -2.95 -12.42
CA VAL A 742 39.65 -4.32 -12.58
C VAL A 742 38.54 -4.35 -13.60
N ARG A 743 38.74 -5.11 -14.68
CA ARG A 743 37.72 -5.31 -15.72
C ARG A 743 37.08 -6.69 -15.58
N LEU A 744 35.79 -6.70 -15.36
CA LEU A 744 34.92 -7.86 -15.38
C LEU A 744 34.16 -7.88 -16.72
N GLU A 745 34.31 -8.97 -17.46
CA GLU A 745 33.53 -9.23 -18.67
C GLU A 745 32.62 -10.42 -18.43
N LEU A 746 31.32 -10.23 -18.70
CA LEU A 746 30.28 -11.23 -18.50
C LEU A 746 29.64 -11.60 -19.84
N LEU A 747 29.43 -12.89 -20.06
CA LEU A 747 28.53 -13.37 -21.10
C LEU A 747 27.14 -13.64 -20.48
N SER A 748 26.10 -13.01 -21.05
CA SER A 748 24.71 -13.17 -20.58
C SER A 748 24.24 -14.65 -20.70
N GLY A 749 23.02 -14.92 -20.23
CA GLY A 749 22.41 -16.24 -20.38
C GLY A 749 22.22 -16.71 -21.84
N GLY A 750 22.33 -15.76 -22.79
CA GLY A 750 22.12 -16.02 -24.22
C GLY A 750 20.62 -15.95 -24.55
N LEU A 751 20.15 -16.82 -25.47
CA LEU A 751 18.75 -16.90 -25.81
C LEU A 751 17.98 -17.71 -24.76
N CYS A 752 16.77 -17.26 -24.42
CA CYS A 752 15.87 -17.98 -23.51
C CYS A 752 15.66 -19.41 -24.01
N PRO A 753 15.88 -20.44 -23.16
CA PRO A 753 15.87 -21.83 -23.58
C PRO A 753 14.49 -22.31 -24.01
N LYS A 754 14.49 -23.40 -24.80
CA LYS A 754 13.27 -24.10 -25.23
C LYS A 754 12.47 -24.59 -24.04
N GLY A 755 11.15 -24.33 -24.08
CA GLY A 755 10.19 -24.74 -23.06
C GLY A 755 9.99 -23.73 -21.93
N TYR A 756 10.67 -22.59 -21.96
CA TYR A 756 10.45 -21.45 -21.08
C TYR A 756 9.63 -20.35 -21.79
N PHE A 757 9.17 -19.36 -21.02
CA PHE A 757 8.57 -18.16 -21.58
C PHE A 757 9.59 -17.46 -22.49
N HIS A 758 9.11 -16.83 -23.57
CA HIS A 758 9.91 -16.07 -24.51
C HIS A 758 11.06 -16.88 -25.17
N GLU A 759 10.82 -18.18 -25.45
CA GLU A 759 11.77 -19.05 -26.13
C GLU A 759 12.41 -18.36 -27.35
N GLY A 760 13.75 -18.35 -27.40
CA GLY A 760 14.52 -17.77 -28.50
C GLY A 760 14.70 -16.24 -28.44
N VAL A 761 14.16 -15.57 -27.44
CA VAL A 761 14.41 -14.13 -27.19
C VAL A 761 15.74 -13.98 -26.44
N GLN A 762 16.49 -12.91 -26.70
CA GLN A 762 17.72 -12.57 -25.95
C GLN A 762 17.36 -12.34 -24.48
N SER A 763 18.03 -13.07 -23.59
CA SER A 763 17.81 -12.93 -22.16
C SER A 763 18.41 -11.64 -21.62
N GLU A 764 17.76 -11.10 -20.59
CA GLU A 764 18.28 -10.05 -19.75
C GLU A 764 19.27 -10.64 -18.73
N LEU A 765 20.42 -9.97 -18.51
CA LEU A 765 21.35 -10.26 -17.42
C LEU A 765 21.15 -9.22 -16.32
N ALA A 766 20.73 -9.65 -15.13
CA ALA A 766 20.66 -8.80 -13.95
C ALA A 766 21.72 -9.22 -12.92
N ILE A 767 22.53 -8.27 -12.47
CA ILE A 767 23.59 -8.49 -11.47
C ILE A 767 23.44 -7.51 -10.29
N ASP A 768 24.00 -7.90 -9.15
CA ASP A 768 24.00 -7.09 -7.93
C ASP A 768 25.36 -6.39 -7.70
N GLU A 769 25.98 -6.62 -6.57
CA GLU A 769 27.25 -6.03 -6.14
C GLU A 769 28.45 -6.70 -6.83
N ILE A 770 29.47 -5.93 -7.23
CA ILE A 770 30.79 -6.42 -7.63
C ILE A 770 31.70 -6.36 -6.40
N GLU A 771 32.20 -7.51 -6.02
CA GLU A 771 33.05 -7.66 -4.86
C GLU A 771 34.48 -7.97 -5.33
N ILE A 772 35.49 -7.23 -4.84
CA ILE A 772 36.92 -7.40 -5.18
C ILE A 772 37.69 -7.64 -3.89
N TYR A 773 38.40 -8.75 -3.79
CA TYR A 773 39.15 -9.15 -2.60
C TYR A 773 40.67 -9.28 -2.84
#